data_e6de719a9f415e9ad6a869c931b61b89
#
_entry.id   e6de719a9f415e9ad6a869c931b61b89
#
_cell.length_a   1.000
_cell.length_b   1.000
_cell.length_c   1.000
_cell.angle_alpha   90.00
_cell.angle_beta   90.00
_cell.angle_gamma   90.00
#
_symmetry.space_group_name_H-M   'P 1'
#
loop_
_entity.id
_entity.type
_entity.pdbx_description
1 polymer ?
#
loop_
_entity_poly.entity_id
_entity_poly.type
_entity_poly.pdbx_seq_one_letter_code
_entity_poly.pdbx_strand_id
1 'polypeptide(L)'
;MMNRKKKIVIVGGGLAGLALAMKFCERDGEVTVLSYQSLKRSHSVCAQGGINAAIDAKNEGDTPEKHFYDTIKGGDFLAHQPLVRDMCHQAPAIIHLMDRMGVAFNRTGEGHLDFRRFGGTLYSRTAFAGATTGQQLVYALDEQVRRHVHDGAARTLEWHEYLGAVLDSEGICRGAVIHDLRTGDIYTLPADAVVLASGGPSQVYARSTASFVSTGAAATTAYLQGAKYANGEFIQIHPTAIPGQDKLRLMSESARGEGGRVWVPRNANDKRDPKKIPESERYYFLEEKYPLFKNLVPRDVASREIYDIVYNQKLGVNGEPMVYLDLTHKSREFLDNRLGGIMDIYSKFTGVDPRESPMKIFPAVHYSMGGLWTDYGPDSNGLIDHGSPRNQMTSIQGLFAAGEADYQFHGANRLGANSLLSCIYTGLMMARGIMNYTDSLEKSVDDISSTTFDDTRSHWQNRFTDIKAMNGSENPYKLHQDLGNIMLANVLIVRDNKSLEKAWHAIHDIETRFKDVKCLDTNDWANPTPSFINQLYCMIHLSKIITKGALMRDEFRGSHYKPAFDMNQPKDFDPHEYIDYLEQRQYGEVPEGKFPRDHLDYMKRFQENNEKWLKTTVAQHKDNEPEITYEEVNTSLVTPRPRKYD
;
A
#
# COMPACT_ATOMS: atom_id res chain seq x y z
N MET A 1 30.91 -21.49 23.65
CA MET A 1 29.44 -21.44 23.59
C MET A 1 29.04 -21.80 22.16
N MET A 2 28.25 -22.85 21.93
CA MET A 2 27.62 -23.07 20.62
C MET A 2 26.85 -21.83 20.24
N ASN A 3 27.09 -21.27 19.06
CA ASN A 3 26.41 -20.06 18.59
C ASN A 3 24.92 -20.43 18.43
N ARG A 4 24.07 -20.00 19.36
CA ARG A 4 22.62 -20.25 19.33
C ARG A 4 22.05 -19.64 18.08
N LYS A 5 21.28 -20.38 17.29
CA LYS A 5 20.55 -19.85 16.16
C LYS A 5 19.46 -18.89 16.61
N LYS A 6 19.37 -17.75 15.93
CA LYS A 6 18.36 -16.71 16.18
C LYS A 6 17.04 -17.11 15.57
N LYS A 7 15.94 -16.99 16.32
CA LYS A 7 14.61 -17.44 15.91
C LYS A 7 13.69 -16.25 15.63
N ILE A 8 13.15 -16.15 14.44
CA ILE A 8 12.14 -15.13 14.13
C ILE A 8 10.85 -15.75 13.59
N VAL A 9 9.73 -15.07 13.88
CA VAL A 9 8.42 -15.35 13.28
C VAL A 9 8.08 -14.24 12.29
N ILE A 10 7.74 -14.61 11.05
CA ILE A 10 7.31 -13.71 10.00
C ILE A 10 5.83 -13.95 9.71
N VAL A 11 4.99 -12.94 9.91
CA VAL A 11 3.55 -12.97 9.68
C VAL A 11 3.25 -12.43 8.29
N GLY A 12 3.00 -13.32 7.36
CA GLY A 12 2.68 -12.99 5.96
C GLY A 12 3.65 -13.60 4.96
N GLY A 13 3.13 -14.47 4.10
CA GLY A 13 3.86 -15.14 3.01
C GLY A 13 3.83 -14.37 1.68
N GLY A 14 3.78 -13.04 1.73
CA GLY A 14 3.93 -12.16 0.58
C GLY A 14 5.39 -11.85 0.26
N LEU A 15 5.62 -10.93 -0.69
CA LEU A 15 6.98 -10.59 -1.15
C LEU A 15 7.90 -10.14 -0.02
N ALA A 16 7.42 -9.29 0.90
CA ALA A 16 8.25 -8.79 2.00
C ALA A 16 8.67 -9.92 2.95
N GLY A 17 7.71 -10.76 3.36
CA GLY A 17 7.99 -11.88 4.27
C GLY A 17 8.90 -12.93 3.66
N LEU A 18 8.69 -13.30 2.39
CA LEU A 18 9.53 -14.30 1.70
C LEU A 18 10.95 -13.76 1.42
N ALA A 19 11.08 -12.49 1.04
CA ALA A 19 12.39 -11.86 0.84
C ALA A 19 13.20 -11.82 2.15
N LEU A 20 12.53 -11.47 3.27
CA LEU A 20 13.15 -11.50 4.60
C LEU A 20 13.52 -12.93 4.99
N ALA A 21 12.61 -13.90 4.85
CA ALA A 21 12.84 -15.29 5.21
C ALA A 21 14.08 -15.85 4.51
N MET A 22 14.16 -15.67 3.20
CA MET A 22 15.34 -16.05 2.40
C MET A 22 16.60 -15.41 2.97
N LYS A 23 16.60 -14.09 3.16
CA LYS A 23 17.80 -13.33 3.53
C LYS A 23 18.25 -13.55 4.96
N PHE A 24 17.33 -13.81 5.88
CA PHE A 24 17.64 -14.11 7.27
C PHE A 24 18.22 -15.52 7.43
N CYS A 25 17.68 -16.52 6.69
CA CYS A 25 18.25 -17.87 6.67
C CYS A 25 19.65 -17.91 6.03
N GLU A 26 19.94 -17.08 5.02
CA GLU A 26 21.29 -16.93 4.47
C GLU A 26 22.33 -16.38 5.48
N ARG A 27 21.87 -15.91 6.65
CA ARG A 27 22.69 -15.41 7.76
C ARG A 27 22.63 -16.33 8.99
N ASP A 28 22.40 -17.61 8.77
CA ASP A 28 22.31 -18.66 9.81
C ASP A 28 21.17 -18.47 10.82
N GLY A 29 20.13 -17.70 10.48
CA GLY A 29 18.92 -17.56 11.30
C GLY A 29 17.92 -18.69 11.07
N GLU A 30 17.01 -18.88 12.03
CA GLU A 30 15.85 -19.78 11.95
C GLU A 30 14.56 -18.96 11.77
N VAL A 31 13.73 -19.36 10.81
CA VAL A 31 12.53 -18.62 10.44
C VAL A 31 11.29 -19.50 10.48
N THR A 32 10.22 -19.02 11.12
CA THR A 32 8.86 -19.54 10.91
C THR A 32 8.05 -18.52 10.12
N VAL A 33 7.62 -18.87 8.90
CA VAL A 33 6.72 -18.05 8.09
C VAL A 33 5.28 -18.48 8.32
N LEU A 34 4.47 -17.56 8.84
CA LEU A 34 3.05 -17.75 9.09
C LEU A 34 2.23 -17.15 7.96
N SER A 35 1.20 -17.85 7.46
CA SER A 35 0.30 -17.34 6.43
C SER A 35 -1.14 -17.76 6.66
N TYR A 36 -2.06 -16.80 6.53
CA TYR A 36 -3.51 -17.04 6.64
C TYR A 36 -4.05 -18.01 5.57
N GLN A 37 -3.38 -18.09 4.43
CA GLN A 37 -3.67 -18.99 3.31
C GLN A 37 -2.35 -19.54 2.75
N SER A 38 -2.42 -20.34 1.68
CA SER A 38 -1.18 -20.78 1.02
C SER A 38 -0.32 -19.58 0.61
N LEU A 39 1.00 -19.69 0.81
CA LEU A 39 1.99 -18.64 0.45
C LEU A 39 1.81 -18.16 -0.98
N LYS A 40 1.58 -19.09 -1.91
CA LYS A 40 1.34 -18.82 -3.34
C LYS A 40 -0.02 -18.16 -3.65
N ARG A 41 -0.81 -17.81 -2.62
CA ARG A 41 -2.08 -17.08 -2.73
C ARG A 41 -2.05 -15.73 -2.03
N SER A 42 -0.89 -15.28 -1.57
CA SER A 42 -0.72 -13.93 -1.01
C SER A 42 -1.19 -12.85 -1.99
N HIS A 43 -1.61 -11.69 -1.48
CA HIS A 43 -2.08 -10.59 -2.35
C HIS A 43 -1.04 -10.16 -3.40
N SER A 44 0.24 -10.27 -3.11
CA SER A 44 1.34 -10.00 -4.04
C SER A 44 1.22 -10.72 -5.39
N VAL A 45 0.63 -11.93 -5.40
CA VAL A 45 0.39 -12.72 -6.62
C VAL A 45 -0.56 -12.02 -7.61
N CYS A 46 -1.46 -11.17 -7.10
CA CYS A 46 -2.44 -10.46 -7.94
C CYS A 46 -1.84 -9.26 -8.70
N ALA A 47 -0.59 -8.86 -8.41
CA ALA A 47 0.02 -7.70 -9.04
C ALA A 47 0.41 -7.98 -10.50
N GLN A 48 -0.17 -7.20 -11.42
CA GLN A 48 -0.05 -7.39 -12.87
C GLN A 48 0.99 -6.46 -13.49
N GLY A 49 1.19 -5.29 -12.90
CA GLY A 49 1.81 -4.15 -13.56
C GLY A 49 3.30 -4.31 -13.83
N GLY A 50 4.07 -4.60 -12.83
CA GLY A 50 5.53 -4.63 -12.88
C GLY A 50 6.19 -4.06 -11.64
N ILE A 51 7.50 -3.96 -11.67
CA ILE A 51 8.35 -3.46 -10.61
C ILE A 51 9.35 -2.44 -11.17
N ASN A 52 9.48 -1.28 -10.51
CA ASN A 52 10.33 -0.19 -10.97
C ASN A 52 11.80 -0.42 -10.65
N ALA A 53 12.67 -0.10 -11.63
CA ALA A 53 14.10 0.06 -11.45
C ALA A 53 14.68 0.93 -12.58
N ALA A 54 15.41 1.98 -12.23
CA ALA A 54 16.03 2.88 -13.19
C ALA A 54 17.35 2.28 -13.70
N ILE A 55 17.26 1.41 -14.71
CA ILE A 55 18.39 0.75 -15.38
C ILE A 55 18.75 1.47 -16.69
N ASP A 56 17.86 2.34 -17.17
CA ASP A 56 17.97 3.08 -18.44
C ASP A 56 18.11 2.20 -19.71
N ALA A 57 17.41 1.05 -19.71
CA ALA A 57 17.47 0.10 -20.83
C ALA A 57 16.93 0.65 -22.17
N LYS A 58 16.24 1.77 -22.16
CA LYS A 58 15.69 2.46 -23.36
C LYS A 58 16.52 3.69 -23.77
N ASN A 59 17.61 4.01 -23.09
CA ASN A 59 18.45 5.19 -23.29
C ASN A 59 17.64 6.51 -23.22
N GLU A 60 16.73 6.59 -22.28
CA GLU A 60 15.90 7.79 -22.01
C GLU A 60 16.60 8.73 -21.00
N GLY A 61 17.79 8.39 -20.52
CA GLY A 61 18.55 9.12 -19.50
C GLY A 61 17.96 8.97 -18.10
N ASP A 62 17.30 7.84 -17.80
CA ASP A 62 16.78 7.54 -16.48
C ASP A 62 17.91 7.16 -15.49
N THR A 63 17.74 7.51 -14.22
CA THR A 63 18.72 7.23 -13.15
C THR A 63 18.02 6.90 -11.84
N PRO A 64 18.70 6.20 -10.89
CA PRO A 64 18.17 6.01 -9.55
C PRO A 64 17.78 7.31 -8.83
N GLU A 65 18.52 8.42 -9.05
CA GLU A 65 18.16 9.73 -8.48
C GLU A 65 16.86 10.28 -9.08
N LYS A 66 16.64 10.12 -10.40
CA LYS A 66 15.35 10.49 -11.02
C LYS A 66 14.22 9.59 -10.52
N HIS A 67 14.46 8.31 -10.30
CA HIS A 67 13.49 7.40 -9.70
C HIS A 67 13.16 7.83 -8.27
N PHE A 68 14.14 8.18 -7.48
CA PHE A 68 13.98 8.73 -6.13
C PHE A 68 13.14 10.01 -6.17
N TYR A 69 13.50 10.98 -7.01
CA TYR A 69 12.76 12.25 -7.15
C TYR A 69 11.30 12.02 -7.54
N ASP A 70 11.05 11.20 -8.57
CA ASP A 70 9.67 10.88 -9.00
C ASP A 70 8.86 10.21 -7.88
N THR A 71 9.50 9.38 -7.05
CA THR A 71 8.87 8.70 -5.92
C THR A 71 8.48 9.70 -4.83
N ILE A 72 9.40 10.59 -4.45
CA ILE A 72 9.15 11.64 -3.44
C ILE A 72 8.08 12.63 -3.94
N LYS A 73 8.21 13.12 -5.17
CA LYS A 73 7.21 13.98 -5.82
C LYS A 73 5.85 13.29 -5.89
N GLY A 74 5.83 12.03 -6.32
CA GLY A 74 4.60 11.23 -6.38
C GLY A 74 3.92 11.08 -5.01
N GLY A 75 4.70 10.94 -3.94
CA GLY A 75 4.28 10.86 -2.54
C GLY A 75 4.02 12.22 -1.88
N ASP A 76 4.06 13.31 -2.64
CA ASP A 76 3.85 14.69 -2.16
C ASP A 76 4.74 15.05 -0.97
N PHE A 77 6.01 14.61 -1.05
CA PHE A 77 7.11 14.82 -0.11
C PHE A 77 6.87 14.31 1.33
N LEU A 78 5.84 13.52 1.57
CA LEU A 78 5.48 13.01 2.90
C LEU A 78 6.18 11.68 3.27
N ALA A 79 7.18 11.24 2.55
CA ALA A 79 7.97 10.05 2.85
C ALA A 79 9.35 10.41 3.40
N HIS A 80 9.93 9.53 4.25
CA HIS A 80 11.29 9.71 4.74
C HIS A 80 12.30 9.53 3.62
N GLN A 81 12.90 10.62 3.17
CA GLN A 81 13.72 10.68 1.97
C GLN A 81 14.94 9.73 1.96
N PRO A 82 15.69 9.54 3.07
CA PRO A 82 16.83 8.62 3.08
C PRO A 82 16.45 7.18 2.74
N LEU A 83 15.32 6.68 3.27
CA LEU A 83 14.81 5.32 2.99
C LEU A 83 14.37 5.17 1.54
N VAL A 84 13.63 6.16 1.02
CA VAL A 84 13.14 6.13 -0.37
C VAL A 84 14.32 6.21 -1.35
N ARG A 85 15.33 7.01 -1.03
CA ARG A 85 16.55 7.12 -1.83
C ARG A 85 17.27 5.76 -1.92
N ASP A 86 17.51 5.12 -0.79
CA ASP A 86 18.17 3.83 -0.76
C ASP A 86 17.35 2.77 -1.51
N MET A 87 16.05 2.70 -1.30
CA MET A 87 15.17 1.80 -2.06
C MET A 87 15.30 1.98 -3.58
N CYS A 88 15.33 3.21 -4.08
CA CYS A 88 15.45 3.50 -5.51
C CYS A 88 16.84 3.16 -6.05
N HIS A 89 17.89 3.35 -5.26
CA HIS A 89 19.26 2.98 -5.60
C HIS A 89 19.50 1.47 -5.61
N GLN A 90 18.82 0.71 -4.72
CA GLN A 90 18.89 -0.75 -4.68
C GLN A 90 18.03 -1.42 -5.77
N ALA A 91 17.07 -0.70 -6.35
CA ALA A 91 16.10 -1.26 -7.30
C ALA A 91 16.76 -1.99 -8.50
N PRO A 92 17.81 -1.47 -9.17
CA PRO A 92 18.50 -2.20 -10.25
C PRO A 92 19.07 -3.54 -9.78
N ALA A 93 19.71 -3.58 -8.61
CA ALA A 93 20.26 -4.81 -8.06
C ALA A 93 19.16 -5.83 -7.71
N ILE A 94 18.02 -5.36 -7.22
CA ILE A 94 16.85 -6.20 -6.93
C ILE A 94 16.30 -6.84 -8.22
N ILE A 95 16.16 -6.10 -9.32
CA ILE A 95 15.70 -6.64 -10.59
C ILE A 95 16.67 -7.72 -11.09
N HIS A 96 17.96 -7.47 -11.06
CA HIS A 96 18.95 -8.48 -11.46
C HIS A 96 18.96 -9.71 -10.55
N LEU A 97 18.73 -9.53 -9.24
CA LEU A 97 18.58 -10.65 -8.32
C LEU A 97 17.35 -11.51 -8.69
N MET A 98 16.20 -10.87 -8.91
CA MET A 98 14.97 -11.58 -9.29
C MET A 98 15.12 -12.30 -10.62
N ASP A 99 15.76 -11.68 -11.61
CA ASP A 99 16.03 -12.29 -12.91
C ASP A 99 16.90 -13.55 -12.77
N ARG A 100 17.98 -13.48 -11.98
CA ARG A 100 18.87 -14.62 -11.69
C ARG A 100 18.15 -15.75 -10.90
N MET A 101 17.15 -15.41 -10.10
CA MET A 101 16.31 -16.39 -9.39
C MET A 101 15.23 -17.02 -10.30
N GLY A 102 15.18 -16.66 -11.58
CA GLY A 102 14.31 -17.29 -12.57
C GLY A 102 12.97 -16.58 -12.78
N VAL A 103 12.81 -15.34 -12.36
CA VAL A 103 11.63 -14.55 -12.72
C VAL A 103 11.60 -14.35 -14.24
N ALA A 104 10.56 -14.83 -14.89
CA ALA A 104 10.41 -14.79 -16.35
C ALA A 104 9.98 -13.37 -16.82
N PHE A 105 10.85 -12.36 -16.61
CA PHE A 105 10.62 -11.02 -17.13
C PHE A 105 10.55 -11.01 -18.66
N ASN A 106 9.71 -10.13 -19.20
CA ASN A 106 9.69 -9.87 -20.63
C ASN A 106 11.05 -9.38 -21.13
N ARG A 107 11.37 -9.77 -22.37
CA ARG A 107 12.61 -9.43 -23.03
C ARG A 107 12.40 -8.79 -24.38
N THR A 108 13.37 -7.97 -24.80
CA THR A 108 13.45 -7.45 -26.17
C THR A 108 13.83 -8.57 -27.15
N GLY A 109 13.76 -8.29 -28.44
CA GLY A 109 14.19 -9.24 -29.49
C GLY A 109 15.66 -9.66 -29.38
N GLU A 110 16.50 -8.82 -28.77
CA GLU A 110 17.92 -9.07 -28.51
C GLU A 110 18.18 -9.84 -27.20
N GLY A 111 17.11 -10.15 -26.42
CA GLY A 111 17.20 -10.89 -25.18
C GLY A 111 17.45 -10.05 -23.93
N HIS A 112 17.51 -8.72 -24.02
CA HIS A 112 17.61 -7.82 -22.86
C HIS A 112 16.27 -7.71 -22.12
N LEU A 113 16.32 -7.37 -20.82
CA LEU A 113 15.13 -7.06 -20.06
C LEU A 113 14.33 -5.93 -20.71
N ASP A 114 13.03 -6.11 -20.88
CA ASP A 114 12.15 -5.09 -21.42
C ASP A 114 11.47 -4.28 -20.31
N PHE A 115 11.27 -3.00 -20.57
CA PHE A 115 10.70 -2.05 -19.62
C PHE A 115 9.54 -1.27 -20.27
N ARG A 116 8.64 -0.78 -19.42
CA ARG A 116 7.51 0.05 -19.85
C ARG A 116 7.26 1.23 -18.91
N ARG A 117 6.50 2.21 -19.36
CA ARG A 117 6.11 3.38 -18.58
C ARG A 117 4.93 3.08 -17.67
N PHE A 118 4.89 3.77 -16.54
CA PHE A 118 3.78 3.75 -15.59
C PHE A 118 3.35 5.16 -15.20
N GLY A 119 2.17 5.30 -14.53
CA GLY A 119 1.67 6.59 -14.09
C GLY A 119 2.61 7.28 -13.09
N GLY A 120 2.80 8.58 -13.29
CA GLY A 120 3.65 9.44 -12.47
C GLY A 120 5.10 9.54 -12.92
N THR A 121 5.51 8.84 -14.01
CA THR A 121 6.85 8.95 -14.61
C THR A 121 6.81 9.02 -16.12
N LEU A 122 7.79 9.67 -16.70
CA LEU A 122 7.99 9.75 -18.15
C LEU A 122 9.04 8.75 -18.65
N TYR A 123 9.66 7.96 -17.75
CA TYR A 123 10.70 7.00 -18.06
C TYR A 123 10.20 5.56 -18.11
N SER A 124 10.79 4.75 -19.00
CA SER A 124 10.52 3.31 -19.13
C SER A 124 11.34 2.52 -18.11
N ARG A 125 10.93 2.53 -16.84
CA ARG A 125 11.65 1.89 -15.72
C ARG A 125 10.95 0.69 -15.10
N THR A 126 9.80 0.26 -15.61
CA THR A 126 9.03 -0.83 -15.01
C THR A 126 9.32 -2.14 -15.72
N ALA A 127 10.09 -3.04 -15.09
CA ALA A 127 10.26 -4.42 -15.51
C ALA A 127 8.96 -5.21 -15.26
N PHE A 128 8.61 -6.16 -16.12
CA PHE A 128 7.34 -6.88 -16.04
C PHE A 128 7.42 -8.29 -16.61
N ALA A 129 6.51 -9.16 -16.16
CA ALA A 129 6.33 -10.53 -16.68
C ALA A 129 4.86 -10.68 -17.12
N GLY A 130 4.54 -10.17 -18.31
CA GLY A 130 3.20 -10.15 -18.86
C GLY A 130 2.16 -9.54 -17.90
N ALA A 131 1.12 -10.32 -17.57
CA ALA A 131 0.08 -9.99 -16.59
C ALA A 131 0.33 -10.64 -15.22
N THR A 132 1.46 -11.32 -15.01
CA THR A 132 1.72 -12.18 -13.84
C THR A 132 2.98 -11.79 -13.05
N THR A 133 3.41 -10.55 -13.15
CA THR A 133 4.68 -10.09 -12.52
C THR A 133 4.74 -10.45 -11.03
N GLY A 134 3.69 -10.14 -10.25
CA GLY A 134 3.66 -10.48 -8.82
C GLY A 134 3.72 -11.98 -8.55
N GLN A 135 3.05 -12.77 -9.37
CA GLN A 135 3.08 -14.23 -9.28
C GLN A 135 4.49 -14.79 -9.51
N GLN A 136 5.17 -14.32 -10.55
CA GLN A 136 6.54 -14.75 -10.86
C GLN A 136 7.53 -14.40 -9.74
N LEU A 137 7.42 -13.19 -9.19
CA LEU A 137 8.25 -12.74 -8.07
C LEU A 137 8.01 -13.59 -6.81
N VAL A 138 6.74 -13.85 -6.46
CA VAL A 138 6.39 -14.69 -5.29
C VAL A 138 6.91 -16.11 -5.48
N TYR A 139 6.78 -16.68 -6.67
CA TYR A 139 7.22 -18.05 -6.93
C TYR A 139 8.73 -18.19 -6.82
N ALA A 140 9.49 -17.23 -7.37
CA ALA A 140 10.94 -17.26 -7.26
C ALA A 140 11.41 -17.17 -5.79
N LEU A 141 10.81 -16.30 -4.99
CA LEU A 141 11.14 -16.20 -3.56
C LEU A 141 10.67 -17.42 -2.75
N ASP A 142 9.47 -17.96 -3.03
CA ASP A 142 8.97 -19.18 -2.39
C ASP A 142 9.92 -20.38 -2.63
N GLU A 143 10.46 -20.50 -3.85
CA GLU A 143 11.44 -21.55 -4.16
C GLU A 143 12.73 -21.41 -3.33
N GLN A 144 13.22 -20.20 -3.15
CA GLN A 144 14.38 -19.97 -2.27
C GLN A 144 14.06 -20.31 -0.80
N VAL A 145 12.88 -19.93 -0.31
CA VAL A 145 12.46 -20.28 1.05
C VAL A 145 12.30 -21.79 1.20
N ARG A 146 11.77 -22.51 0.21
CA ARG A 146 11.65 -23.98 0.22
C ARG A 146 13.00 -24.68 0.33
N ARG A 147 14.06 -24.14 -0.29
CA ARG A 147 15.43 -24.62 -0.08
C ARG A 147 15.78 -24.58 1.41
N HIS A 148 15.55 -23.45 2.08
CA HIS A 148 15.81 -23.32 3.51
C HIS A 148 14.89 -24.18 4.39
N VAL A 149 13.67 -24.46 3.93
CA VAL A 149 12.78 -25.44 4.59
C VAL A 149 13.38 -26.85 4.51
N HIS A 150 13.91 -27.23 3.34
CA HIS A 150 14.59 -28.53 3.15
C HIS A 150 15.81 -28.66 4.08
N ASP A 151 16.58 -27.57 4.22
CA ASP A 151 17.78 -27.52 5.07
C ASP A 151 17.47 -27.38 6.57
N GLY A 152 16.18 -27.27 6.94
CA GLY A 152 15.71 -27.15 8.33
C GLY A 152 15.91 -25.75 8.95
N ALA A 153 16.33 -24.74 8.18
CA ALA A 153 16.48 -23.37 8.64
C ALA A 153 15.17 -22.55 8.59
N ALA A 154 14.21 -22.98 7.80
CA ALA A 154 12.89 -22.37 7.72
C ALA A 154 11.76 -23.37 7.95
N ARG A 155 10.62 -22.86 8.42
CA ARG A 155 9.35 -23.58 8.53
C ARG A 155 8.22 -22.70 8.02
N THR A 156 7.26 -23.28 7.31
CA THR A 156 6.06 -22.57 6.83
C THR A 156 4.82 -23.13 7.51
N LEU A 157 3.99 -22.23 8.04
CA LEU A 157 2.70 -22.53 8.65
C LEU A 157 1.60 -21.84 7.83
N GLU A 158 1.06 -22.57 6.85
CA GLU A 158 -0.08 -22.12 6.05
C GLU A 158 -1.40 -22.39 6.80
N TRP A 159 -2.43 -21.56 6.53
CA TRP A 159 -3.73 -21.65 7.20
C TRP A 159 -3.67 -21.36 8.69
N HIS A 160 -2.85 -20.37 9.03
CA HIS A 160 -2.71 -19.88 10.40
C HIS A 160 -2.93 -18.37 10.44
N GLU A 161 -3.68 -17.92 11.42
CA GLU A 161 -3.92 -16.51 11.71
C GLU A 161 -3.02 -16.03 12.84
N TYR A 162 -2.43 -14.85 12.69
CA TYR A 162 -1.77 -14.15 13.78
C TYR A 162 -2.81 -13.44 14.64
N LEU A 163 -2.82 -13.70 15.93
CA LEU A 163 -3.74 -13.10 16.88
C LEU A 163 -3.11 -11.94 17.66
N GLY A 164 -1.81 -12.02 17.98
CA GLY A 164 -1.13 -10.96 18.74
C GLY A 164 0.32 -11.30 19.06
N ALA A 165 1.07 -10.28 19.50
CA ALA A 165 2.40 -10.45 20.04
C ALA A 165 2.35 -11.02 21.47
N VAL A 166 3.32 -11.87 21.82
CA VAL A 166 3.61 -12.22 23.21
C VAL A 166 4.57 -11.17 23.74
N LEU A 167 4.13 -10.36 24.69
CA LEU A 167 4.92 -9.31 25.33
C LEU A 167 5.36 -9.78 26.72
N ASP A 168 6.65 -9.59 27.05
CA ASP A 168 7.14 -9.81 28.40
C ASP A 168 6.80 -8.64 29.35
N SER A 169 7.22 -8.75 30.61
CA SER A 169 6.93 -7.72 31.63
C SER A 169 7.56 -6.34 31.33
N GLU A 170 8.52 -6.27 30.40
CA GLU A 170 9.16 -5.04 29.95
C GLU A 170 8.50 -4.50 28.67
N GLY A 171 7.47 -5.18 28.15
CA GLY A 171 6.78 -4.84 26.91
C GLY A 171 7.54 -5.22 25.64
N ILE A 172 8.57 -6.07 25.76
CA ILE A 172 9.36 -6.55 24.61
C ILE A 172 8.65 -7.75 23.98
N CYS A 173 8.58 -7.75 22.64
CA CYS A 173 8.00 -8.86 21.89
C CYS A 173 8.90 -10.10 21.94
N ARG A 174 8.35 -11.23 22.42
CA ARG A 174 9.03 -12.52 22.59
C ARG A 174 8.42 -13.64 21.77
N GLY A 175 7.50 -13.34 20.88
CA GLY A 175 6.84 -14.33 20.05
C GLY A 175 5.46 -13.88 19.58
N ALA A 176 4.72 -14.84 19.02
CA ALA A 176 3.39 -14.61 18.47
C ALA A 176 2.38 -15.63 19.03
N VAL A 177 1.13 -15.22 19.20
CA VAL A 177 -0.01 -16.11 19.36
C VAL A 177 -0.64 -16.35 18.01
N ILE A 178 -0.90 -17.60 17.67
CA ILE A 178 -1.45 -18.02 16.40
C ILE A 178 -2.64 -18.96 16.57
N HIS A 179 -3.51 -18.93 15.57
CA HIS A 179 -4.71 -19.77 15.48
C HIS A 179 -4.62 -20.65 14.23
N ASP A 180 -4.65 -21.97 14.39
CA ASP A 180 -4.77 -22.91 13.27
C ASP A 180 -6.21 -22.90 12.76
N LEU A 181 -6.42 -22.37 11.57
CA LEU A 181 -7.74 -22.20 10.96
C LEU A 181 -8.41 -23.53 10.59
N ARG A 182 -7.67 -24.66 10.64
CA ARG A 182 -8.21 -25.98 10.32
C ARG A 182 -8.73 -26.69 11.54
N THR A 183 -8.01 -26.59 12.68
CA THR A 183 -8.33 -27.31 13.92
C THR A 183 -9.04 -26.43 14.95
N GLY A 184 -8.88 -25.12 14.85
CA GLY A 184 -9.34 -24.17 15.87
C GLY A 184 -8.37 -23.99 17.05
N ASP A 185 -7.20 -24.66 17.03
CA ASP A 185 -6.22 -24.59 18.11
C ASP A 185 -5.54 -23.22 18.16
N ILE A 186 -5.40 -22.69 19.37
CA ILE A 186 -4.65 -21.47 19.65
C ILE A 186 -3.41 -21.82 20.48
N TYR A 187 -2.24 -21.45 19.96
CA TYR A 187 -0.95 -21.70 20.62
C TYR A 187 0.05 -20.58 20.35
N THR A 188 1.17 -20.60 21.07
CA THR A 188 2.22 -19.60 20.97
C THR A 188 3.41 -20.09 20.17
N LEU A 189 4.08 -19.17 19.47
CA LEU A 189 5.35 -19.36 18.79
C LEU A 189 6.40 -18.47 19.47
N PRO A 190 7.26 -19.01 20.33
CA PRO A 190 8.38 -18.27 20.89
C PRO A 190 9.37 -17.82 19.81
N ALA A 191 9.81 -16.55 19.86
CA ALA A 191 10.76 -15.98 18.92
C ALA A 191 11.53 -14.81 19.52
N ASP A 192 12.76 -14.58 19.08
CA ASP A 192 13.58 -13.43 19.46
C ASP A 192 13.08 -12.12 18.83
N ALA A 193 12.37 -12.23 17.70
CA ALA A 193 11.68 -11.11 17.05
C ALA A 193 10.49 -11.60 16.22
N VAL A 194 9.49 -10.73 16.05
CA VAL A 194 8.32 -10.96 15.19
C VAL A 194 8.25 -9.87 14.13
N VAL A 195 7.97 -10.25 12.89
CA VAL A 195 7.86 -9.31 11.76
C VAL A 195 6.47 -9.40 11.14
N LEU A 196 5.74 -8.31 11.14
CA LEU A 196 4.44 -8.19 10.50
C LEU A 196 4.61 -7.77 9.03
N ALA A 197 4.50 -8.73 8.12
CA ALA A 197 4.48 -8.55 6.67
C ALA A 197 3.08 -8.91 6.10
N SER A 198 2.04 -8.56 6.86
CA SER A 198 0.66 -9.01 6.72
C SER A 198 -0.14 -8.30 5.62
N GLY A 199 0.43 -7.29 4.95
CA GLY A 199 -0.27 -6.47 3.96
C GLY A 199 -1.15 -5.39 4.60
N GLY A 200 -1.95 -4.71 3.77
CA GLY A 200 -2.72 -3.53 4.14
C GLY A 200 -4.19 -3.80 4.51
N PRO A 201 -4.94 -2.74 4.89
CA PRO A 201 -6.29 -2.81 5.46
C PRO A 201 -7.42 -2.60 4.44
N SER A 202 -7.25 -2.91 3.18
CA SER A 202 -8.22 -2.53 2.12
C SER A 202 -9.63 -3.07 2.33
N GLN A 203 -9.83 -4.13 3.14
CA GLN A 203 -11.15 -4.70 3.43
C GLN A 203 -11.99 -3.86 4.40
N VAL A 204 -11.43 -2.86 5.05
CA VAL A 204 -12.19 -1.84 5.81
C VAL A 204 -13.24 -1.15 4.93
N TYR A 205 -13.03 -1.11 3.62
CA TYR A 205 -13.96 -0.56 2.63
C TYR A 205 -14.94 -1.61 2.05
N ALA A 206 -14.92 -2.85 2.52
CA ALA A 206 -15.69 -4.00 2.04
C ALA A 206 -15.51 -4.32 0.53
N ARG A 207 -15.35 -3.31 -0.32
CA ARG A 207 -15.13 -3.45 -1.78
C ARG A 207 -13.81 -2.78 -2.19
N SER A 208 -12.85 -3.61 -2.62
CA SER A 208 -11.53 -3.16 -3.05
C SER A 208 -10.96 -4.08 -4.13
N THR A 209 -9.84 -3.67 -4.74
CA THR A 209 -9.08 -4.54 -5.65
C THR A 209 -8.14 -5.50 -4.91
N ALA A 210 -8.01 -5.38 -3.59
CA ALA A 210 -7.16 -6.22 -2.77
C ALA A 210 -7.76 -7.60 -2.48
N SER A 211 -6.96 -8.49 -1.92
CA SER A 211 -7.41 -9.79 -1.44
C SER A 211 -8.38 -9.65 -0.26
N PHE A 212 -9.32 -10.60 -0.12
CA PHE A 212 -10.24 -10.66 1.03
C PHE A 212 -9.51 -10.82 2.37
N VAL A 213 -8.27 -11.32 2.37
CA VAL A 213 -7.45 -11.42 3.59
C VAL A 213 -6.72 -10.12 3.97
N SER A 214 -6.84 -9.06 3.16
CA SER A 214 -6.24 -7.75 3.44
C SER A 214 -7.11 -6.95 4.42
N THR A 215 -7.35 -7.52 5.60
CA THR A 215 -8.21 -6.95 6.65
C THR A 215 -7.48 -5.95 7.55
N GLY A 216 -6.13 -5.97 7.54
CA GLY A 216 -5.31 -5.17 8.45
C GLY A 216 -5.30 -5.67 9.91
N ALA A 217 -5.91 -6.82 10.19
CA ALA A 217 -6.10 -7.29 11.58
C ALA A 217 -4.78 -7.46 12.34
N ALA A 218 -3.73 -8.00 11.73
CA ALA A 218 -2.44 -8.17 12.40
C ALA A 218 -1.82 -6.83 12.85
N ALA A 219 -1.83 -5.82 11.97
CA ALA A 219 -1.34 -4.49 12.31
C ALA A 219 -2.22 -3.81 13.37
N THR A 220 -3.56 -4.00 13.28
CA THR A 220 -4.49 -3.44 14.27
C THR A 220 -4.31 -4.10 15.64
N THR A 221 -4.12 -5.42 15.70
CA THR A 221 -3.85 -6.07 16.98
C THR A 221 -2.59 -5.52 17.63
N ALA A 222 -1.51 -5.33 16.86
CA ALA A 222 -0.31 -4.67 17.37
C ALA A 222 -0.60 -3.25 17.88
N TYR A 223 -1.41 -2.47 17.15
CA TYR A 223 -1.88 -1.14 17.57
C TYR A 223 -2.66 -1.20 18.89
N LEU A 224 -3.58 -2.14 19.05
CA LEU A 224 -4.33 -2.34 20.29
C LEU A 224 -3.44 -2.81 21.46
N GLN A 225 -2.29 -3.44 21.17
CA GLN A 225 -1.27 -3.80 22.14
C GLN A 225 -0.27 -2.66 22.45
N GLY A 226 -0.46 -1.47 21.87
CA GLY A 226 0.34 -0.26 22.14
C GLY A 226 1.32 0.14 21.04
N ALA A 227 1.38 -0.57 19.91
CA ALA A 227 2.13 -0.09 18.76
C ALA A 227 1.47 1.16 18.18
N LYS A 228 2.28 2.11 17.69
CA LYS A 228 1.79 3.28 16.97
C LYS A 228 1.39 2.91 15.54
N TYR A 229 0.37 3.59 14.99
CA TYR A 229 -0.04 3.49 13.58
C TYR A 229 0.15 4.84 12.89
N ALA A 230 0.68 4.85 11.67
CA ALA A 230 1.06 6.08 11.00
C ALA A 230 0.36 6.26 9.66
N ASN A 231 0.03 7.52 9.32
CA ASN A 231 -0.48 7.93 8.00
C ASN A 231 -1.73 7.15 7.54
N GLY A 232 -2.60 6.72 8.47
CA GLY A 232 -3.75 5.86 8.17
C GLY A 232 -4.74 6.47 7.17
N GLU A 233 -4.86 7.79 7.11
CA GLU A 233 -5.75 8.52 6.21
C GLU A 233 -5.33 8.47 4.73
N PHE A 234 -4.09 8.06 4.42
CA PHE A 234 -3.59 8.01 3.04
C PHE A 234 -3.86 6.65 2.39
N ILE A 235 -5.01 6.55 1.77
CA ILE A 235 -5.45 5.37 1.01
C ILE A 235 -5.40 5.67 -0.48
N GLN A 236 -4.69 4.85 -1.23
CA GLN A 236 -4.60 5.01 -2.69
C GLN A 236 -5.81 4.42 -3.38
N ILE A 237 -6.38 5.23 -4.25
CA ILE A 237 -7.44 4.82 -5.17
C ILE A 237 -6.82 4.55 -6.53
N HIS A 238 -7.07 3.36 -7.08
CA HIS A 238 -6.63 3.04 -8.44
C HIS A 238 -7.69 3.52 -9.44
N PRO A 239 -7.32 4.29 -10.48
CA PRO A 239 -8.30 4.87 -11.39
C PRO A 239 -8.98 3.85 -12.32
N THR A 240 -8.43 2.64 -12.46
CA THR A 240 -8.84 1.66 -13.48
C THR A 240 -9.26 0.32 -12.87
N ALA A 241 -10.33 0.28 -12.07
CA ALA A 241 -10.95 -0.97 -11.64
C ALA A 241 -11.97 -1.45 -12.68
N ILE A 242 -12.10 -2.77 -12.82
CA ILE A 242 -13.09 -3.43 -13.67
C ILE A 242 -14.41 -3.53 -12.90
N PRO A 243 -15.54 -3.13 -13.50
CA PRO A 243 -16.86 -3.30 -12.89
C PRO A 243 -17.16 -4.73 -12.48
N GLY A 244 -17.80 -4.93 -11.34
CA GLY A 244 -18.19 -6.24 -10.82
C GLY A 244 -19.09 -6.11 -9.59
N GLN A 245 -19.89 -7.14 -9.31
CA GLN A 245 -20.84 -7.14 -8.18
C GLN A 245 -20.19 -7.58 -6.87
N ASP A 246 -19.24 -8.51 -6.95
CA ASP A 246 -18.55 -9.13 -5.82
C ASP A 246 -17.25 -8.40 -5.49
N LYS A 247 -16.13 -9.02 -5.74
CA LYS A 247 -14.79 -8.46 -5.63
C LYS A 247 -14.48 -7.55 -6.82
N LEU A 248 -13.95 -6.36 -6.56
CA LEU A 248 -13.42 -5.51 -7.62
C LEU A 248 -12.12 -6.10 -8.18
N ARG A 249 -11.94 -5.99 -9.48
CA ARG A 249 -10.75 -6.49 -10.17
C ARG A 249 -9.96 -5.33 -10.75
N LEU A 250 -8.66 -5.46 -10.75
CA LEU A 250 -7.78 -4.44 -11.28
C LEU A 250 -7.68 -4.57 -12.80
N MET A 251 -7.95 -3.48 -13.53
CA MET A 251 -7.41 -3.29 -14.86
C MET A 251 -6.01 -2.69 -14.73
N SER A 252 -5.02 -3.42 -15.19
CA SER A 252 -3.62 -3.04 -15.02
C SER A 252 -3.34 -1.63 -15.56
N GLU A 253 -2.56 -0.87 -14.82
CA GLU A 253 -2.05 0.43 -15.24
C GLU A 253 -1.20 0.36 -16.53
N SER A 254 -0.70 -0.83 -16.85
CA SER A 254 -0.01 -1.10 -18.12
C SER A 254 -0.85 -0.70 -19.34
N ALA A 255 -2.17 -0.82 -19.26
CA ALA A 255 -3.05 -0.40 -20.34
C ALA A 255 -2.91 1.10 -20.67
N ARG A 256 -2.78 1.95 -19.62
CA ARG A 256 -2.45 3.38 -19.81
C ARG A 256 -1.00 3.56 -20.26
N GLY A 257 -0.08 2.79 -19.69
CA GLY A 257 1.35 2.83 -20.01
C GLY A 257 1.66 2.50 -21.47
N GLU A 258 0.92 1.59 -22.06
CA GLU A 258 1.04 1.18 -23.47
C GLU A 258 0.17 2.05 -24.42
N GLY A 259 -0.31 3.20 -23.94
CA GLY A 259 -0.99 4.22 -24.73
C GLY A 259 -2.51 4.17 -24.68
N GLY A 260 -3.10 3.54 -23.68
CA GLY A 260 -4.55 3.59 -23.45
C GLY A 260 -5.02 4.99 -23.11
N ARG A 261 -6.10 5.43 -23.76
CA ARG A 261 -6.70 6.77 -23.66
C ARG A 261 -7.95 6.73 -22.81
N VAL A 262 -8.06 7.64 -21.84
CA VAL A 262 -9.22 7.74 -20.95
C VAL A 262 -10.15 8.83 -21.46
N TRP A 263 -11.45 8.52 -21.65
CA TRP A 263 -12.42 9.46 -22.16
C TRP A 263 -13.86 9.17 -21.72
N VAL A 264 -14.73 10.14 -21.89
CA VAL A 264 -16.20 10.04 -21.79
C VAL A 264 -16.85 10.68 -23.00
N PRO A 265 -18.11 10.31 -23.34
CA PRO A 265 -18.89 11.10 -24.30
C PRO A 265 -19.08 12.54 -23.81
N ARG A 266 -18.97 13.53 -24.69
CA ARG A 266 -19.27 14.93 -24.34
C ARG A 266 -20.76 15.14 -24.00
N ASN A 267 -21.65 14.24 -24.47
CA ASN A 267 -23.06 14.21 -24.10
C ASN A 267 -23.29 13.14 -23.00
N ALA A 268 -23.73 13.59 -21.82
CA ALA A 268 -23.97 12.74 -20.66
C ALA A 268 -24.98 11.58 -20.88
N ASN A 269 -25.92 11.76 -21.81
CA ASN A 269 -26.97 10.78 -22.12
C ASN A 269 -26.68 9.96 -23.38
N ASP A 270 -25.44 9.96 -23.86
CA ASP A 270 -25.09 9.18 -25.05
C ASP A 270 -25.10 7.68 -24.74
N LYS A 271 -26.05 6.98 -25.38
CA LYS A 271 -26.23 5.53 -25.24
C LYS A 271 -25.72 4.75 -26.46
N ARG A 272 -25.06 5.44 -27.41
CA ARG A 272 -24.48 4.77 -28.58
C ARG A 272 -23.40 3.77 -28.16
N ASP A 273 -23.19 2.76 -29.02
CA ASP A 273 -21.99 1.95 -28.93
C ASP A 273 -20.75 2.84 -28.97
N PRO A 274 -19.78 2.71 -28.05
CA PRO A 274 -18.60 3.56 -28.01
C PRO A 274 -17.81 3.58 -29.33
N LYS A 275 -17.87 2.52 -30.14
CA LYS A 275 -17.27 2.46 -31.47
C LYS A 275 -17.91 3.44 -32.46
N LYS A 276 -19.17 3.80 -32.23
CA LYS A 276 -19.94 4.70 -33.11
C LYS A 276 -19.87 6.17 -32.69
N ILE A 277 -19.21 6.48 -31.56
CA ILE A 277 -19.03 7.86 -31.10
C ILE A 277 -17.80 8.43 -31.80
N PRO A 278 -17.97 9.49 -32.64
CA PRO A 278 -16.85 10.12 -33.33
C PRO A 278 -15.82 10.69 -32.37
N GLU A 279 -14.56 10.78 -32.79
CA GLU A 279 -13.45 11.37 -32.02
C GLU A 279 -13.77 12.78 -31.50
N SER A 280 -14.41 13.61 -32.30
CA SER A 280 -14.82 15.00 -31.96
C SER A 280 -15.86 15.07 -30.82
N GLU A 281 -16.60 14.00 -30.58
CA GLU A 281 -17.62 13.90 -29.51
C GLU A 281 -17.08 13.19 -28.27
N ARG A 282 -15.80 12.79 -28.27
CA ARG A 282 -15.10 12.20 -27.11
C ARG A 282 -14.39 13.29 -26.33
N TYR A 283 -14.49 13.25 -25.01
CA TYR A 283 -13.77 14.16 -24.11
C TYR A 283 -12.61 13.42 -23.45
N TYR A 284 -11.40 13.67 -23.93
CA TYR A 284 -10.15 13.12 -23.42
C TYR A 284 -9.60 14.01 -22.29
N PHE A 285 -10.31 14.08 -21.19
CA PHE A 285 -10.10 15.05 -20.11
C PHE A 285 -8.71 15.04 -19.51
N LEU A 286 -8.04 13.87 -19.39
CA LEU A 286 -6.66 13.79 -18.92
C LEU A 286 -5.66 14.38 -19.92
N GLU A 287 -5.87 14.16 -21.22
CA GLU A 287 -5.00 14.69 -22.26
C GLU A 287 -5.17 16.21 -22.42
N GLU A 288 -6.40 16.71 -22.29
CA GLU A 288 -6.69 18.14 -22.38
C GLU A 288 -6.19 18.94 -21.18
N LYS A 289 -6.26 18.37 -19.97
CA LYS A 289 -5.83 19.03 -18.72
C LYS A 289 -4.32 18.88 -18.44
N TYR A 290 -3.70 17.77 -18.86
CA TYR A 290 -2.31 17.41 -18.56
C TYR A 290 -1.53 17.06 -19.84
N PRO A 291 -1.19 18.03 -20.69
CA PRO A 291 -0.61 17.77 -22.01
C PRO A 291 0.74 17.03 -21.98
N LEU A 292 1.54 17.17 -20.91
CA LEU A 292 2.83 16.47 -20.75
C LEU A 292 2.64 15.01 -20.35
N PHE A 293 1.93 14.75 -19.24
CA PHE A 293 1.73 13.40 -18.70
C PHE A 293 0.56 12.66 -19.35
N LYS A 294 -0.45 13.38 -19.85
CA LYS A 294 -1.65 12.80 -20.47
C LYS A 294 -2.27 11.72 -19.56
N ASN A 295 -2.49 10.54 -20.12
CA ASN A 295 -3.04 9.40 -19.38
C ASN A 295 -2.04 8.78 -18.36
N LEU A 296 -0.79 9.26 -18.30
CA LEU A 296 0.24 8.83 -17.36
C LEU A 296 0.32 9.70 -16.08
N VAL A 297 -0.63 10.60 -15.86
CA VAL A 297 -0.72 11.30 -14.57
C VAL A 297 -0.79 10.31 -13.40
N PRO A 298 -0.31 10.69 -12.20
CA PRO A 298 -0.38 9.85 -11.00
C PRO A 298 -1.81 9.39 -10.69
N ARG A 299 -1.91 8.32 -9.91
CA ARG A 299 -3.20 7.67 -9.59
C ARG A 299 -4.16 8.58 -8.84
N ASP A 300 -3.67 9.37 -7.90
CA ASP A 300 -4.46 10.34 -7.15
C ASP A 300 -5.04 11.42 -8.07
N VAL A 301 -4.24 11.93 -9.01
CA VAL A 301 -4.69 12.89 -10.03
C VAL A 301 -5.76 12.26 -10.92
N ALA A 302 -5.47 11.11 -11.53
CA ALA A 302 -6.42 10.44 -12.41
C ALA A 302 -7.75 10.09 -11.71
N SER A 303 -7.69 9.63 -10.45
CA SER A 303 -8.89 9.27 -9.69
C SER A 303 -9.75 10.48 -9.34
N ARG A 304 -9.13 11.63 -8.99
CA ARG A 304 -9.85 12.90 -8.76
C ARG A 304 -10.51 13.42 -10.04
N GLU A 305 -9.78 13.38 -11.16
CA GLU A 305 -10.34 13.82 -12.43
C GLU A 305 -11.53 12.95 -12.86
N ILE A 306 -11.45 11.63 -12.71
CA ILE A 306 -12.59 10.74 -12.98
C ILE A 306 -13.75 11.06 -12.05
N TYR A 307 -13.48 11.31 -10.77
CA TYR A 307 -14.53 11.71 -9.81
C TYR A 307 -15.20 13.02 -10.24
N ASP A 308 -14.42 14.04 -10.61
CA ASP A 308 -14.94 15.33 -11.07
C ASP A 308 -15.83 15.18 -12.32
N ILE A 309 -15.34 14.46 -13.33
CA ILE A 309 -16.07 14.17 -14.56
C ILE A 309 -17.41 13.48 -14.25
N VAL A 310 -17.40 12.47 -13.42
CA VAL A 310 -18.58 11.63 -13.17
C VAL A 310 -19.57 12.28 -12.21
N TYR A 311 -19.09 12.83 -11.10
CA TYR A 311 -19.97 13.29 -10.02
C TYR A 311 -20.29 14.78 -10.06
N ASN A 312 -19.36 15.64 -10.49
CA ASN A 312 -19.58 17.08 -10.58
C ASN A 312 -20.11 17.48 -11.94
N GLN A 313 -19.43 17.07 -13.03
CA GLN A 313 -19.84 17.40 -14.40
C GLN A 313 -20.97 16.50 -14.91
N LYS A 314 -21.32 15.42 -14.20
CA LYS A 314 -22.38 14.45 -14.55
C LYS A 314 -22.14 13.79 -15.91
N LEU A 315 -20.90 13.73 -16.37
CA LEU A 315 -20.50 12.96 -17.54
C LEU A 315 -20.14 11.54 -17.10
N GLY A 316 -20.54 10.55 -17.88
CA GLY A 316 -20.27 9.13 -17.56
C GLY A 316 -20.67 8.24 -18.72
N VAL A 317 -20.57 6.94 -18.52
CA VAL A 317 -20.92 5.96 -19.55
C VAL A 317 -22.35 5.47 -19.35
N ASN A 318 -23.25 5.78 -20.24
CA ASN A 318 -24.67 5.38 -20.17
C ASN A 318 -25.37 5.79 -18.86
N GLY A 319 -24.98 6.92 -18.25
CA GLY A 319 -25.49 7.37 -16.95
C GLY A 319 -24.91 6.63 -15.74
N GLU A 320 -23.96 5.72 -15.95
CA GLU A 320 -23.23 5.02 -14.90
C GLU A 320 -21.97 5.80 -14.48
N PRO A 321 -21.52 5.72 -13.21
CA PRO A 321 -20.33 6.43 -12.72
C PRO A 321 -19.03 5.76 -13.19
N MET A 322 -18.85 5.65 -14.50
CA MET A 322 -17.71 5.02 -15.18
C MET A 322 -17.18 5.91 -16.29
N VAL A 323 -15.95 5.61 -16.72
CA VAL A 323 -15.32 6.20 -17.90
C VAL A 323 -14.80 5.11 -18.84
N TYR A 324 -14.48 5.45 -20.07
CA TYR A 324 -13.83 4.54 -21.01
C TYR A 324 -12.30 4.58 -20.88
N LEU A 325 -11.65 3.41 -20.97
CA LEU A 325 -10.23 3.24 -21.25
C LEU A 325 -10.11 2.54 -22.61
N ASP A 326 -9.55 3.24 -23.59
CA ASP A 326 -9.58 2.88 -25.01
C ASP A 326 -8.18 2.54 -25.53
N LEU A 327 -8.04 1.36 -26.10
CA LEU A 327 -6.84 0.86 -26.77
C LEU A 327 -7.13 0.46 -28.23
N THR A 328 -8.35 0.67 -28.74
CA THR A 328 -8.79 0.22 -30.06
C THR A 328 -8.05 0.90 -31.23
N HIS A 329 -7.32 1.97 -30.96
CA HIS A 329 -6.44 2.65 -31.91
C HIS A 329 -5.08 1.94 -32.12
N LYS A 330 -4.79 0.91 -31.34
CA LYS A 330 -3.58 0.07 -31.47
C LYS A 330 -3.87 -1.14 -32.33
N SER A 331 -2.84 -1.66 -33.02
CA SER A 331 -3.00 -2.91 -33.78
C SER A 331 -3.23 -4.11 -32.85
N ARG A 332 -3.99 -5.10 -33.32
CA ARG A 332 -4.23 -6.33 -32.56
C ARG A 332 -2.92 -7.04 -32.21
N GLU A 333 -1.99 -7.10 -33.13
CA GLU A 333 -0.66 -7.70 -32.91
C GLU A 333 0.10 -7.01 -31.78
N PHE A 334 0.11 -5.65 -31.75
CA PHE A 334 0.72 -4.90 -30.64
C PHE A 334 0.06 -5.23 -29.30
N LEU A 335 -1.28 -5.25 -29.25
CA LEU A 335 -2.03 -5.54 -28.03
C LEU A 335 -1.79 -6.95 -27.53
N ASP A 336 -1.77 -7.95 -28.40
CA ASP A 336 -1.51 -9.34 -28.03
C ASP A 336 -0.09 -9.51 -27.49
N ASN A 337 0.91 -8.89 -28.10
CA ASN A 337 2.31 -8.96 -27.67
C ASN A 337 2.57 -8.23 -26.34
N ARG A 338 1.97 -7.04 -26.14
CA ARG A 338 2.27 -6.18 -24.99
C ARG A 338 1.31 -6.37 -23.82
N LEU A 339 0.04 -6.67 -24.08
CA LEU A 339 -1.04 -6.65 -23.11
C LEU A 339 -1.95 -7.89 -23.17
N GLY A 340 -1.63 -8.93 -23.97
CA GLY A 340 -2.51 -10.06 -24.23
C GLY A 340 -3.19 -10.63 -22.99
N GLY A 341 -2.41 -11.04 -21.98
CA GLY A 341 -2.98 -11.59 -20.73
C GLY A 341 -3.82 -10.59 -19.94
N ILE A 342 -3.57 -9.26 -20.07
CA ILE A 342 -4.37 -8.22 -19.42
C ILE A 342 -5.71 -8.05 -20.14
N MET A 343 -5.70 -8.09 -21.49
CA MET A 343 -6.92 -8.04 -22.31
C MET A 343 -7.80 -9.25 -22.01
N ASP A 344 -7.21 -10.43 -21.90
CA ASP A 344 -7.93 -11.68 -21.61
C ASP A 344 -8.58 -11.67 -20.22
N ILE A 345 -7.95 -11.04 -19.23
CA ILE A 345 -8.56 -10.85 -17.90
C ILE A 345 -9.84 -10.01 -18.03
N TYR A 346 -9.79 -8.89 -18.73
CA TYR A 346 -10.98 -8.04 -18.92
C TYR A 346 -12.09 -8.79 -19.66
N SER A 347 -11.75 -9.47 -20.76
CA SER A 347 -12.70 -10.24 -21.57
C SER A 347 -13.38 -11.34 -20.76
N LYS A 348 -12.64 -12.06 -19.91
CA LYS A 348 -13.20 -13.11 -19.05
C LYS A 348 -14.21 -12.62 -18.02
N PHE A 349 -14.02 -11.41 -17.48
CA PHE A 349 -14.90 -10.85 -16.47
C PHE A 349 -16.07 -10.04 -17.01
N THR A 350 -15.95 -9.48 -18.21
CA THR A 350 -16.97 -8.57 -18.76
C THR A 350 -17.67 -9.12 -20.00
N GLY A 351 -17.09 -10.13 -20.65
CA GLY A 351 -17.55 -10.63 -21.95
C GLY A 351 -17.22 -9.71 -23.13
N VAL A 352 -16.43 -8.62 -22.91
CA VAL A 352 -16.07 -7.63 -23.93
C VAL A 352 -14.60 -7.78 -24.29
N ASP A 353 -14.23 -7.89 -25.57
CA ASP A 353 -12.83 -7.88 -26.02
C ASP A 353 -12.31 -6.42 -26.10
N PRO A 354 -11.33 -6.04 -25.25
CA PRO A 354 -10.76 -4.69 -25.26
C PRO A 354 -9.97 -4.33 -26.54
N ARG A 355 -9.63 -5.32 -27.35
CA ARG A 355 -8.99 -5.11 -28.65
C ARG A 355 -9.96 -4.52 -29.67
N GLU A 356 -11.26 -4.69 -29.41
CA GLU A 356 -12.34 -4.29 -30.35
C GLU A 356 -13.24 -3.19 -29.80
N SER A 357 -13.29 -3.02 -28.47
CA SER A 357 -14.19 -2.06 -27.82
C SER A 357 -13.56 -1.42 -26.60
N PRO A 358 -13.75 -0.12 -26.35
CA PRO A 358 -13.29 0.54 -25.13
C PRO A 358 -13.78 -0.16 -23.86
N MET A 359 -12.90 -0.24 -22.87
CA MET A 359 -13.17 -0.82 -21.55
C MET A 359 -13.92 0.17 -20.67
N LYS A 360 -14.93 -0.29 -19.93
CA LYS A 360 -15.51 0.48 -18.84
C LYS A 360 -14.65 0.32 -17.60
N ILE A 361 -14.29 1.43 -16.96
CA ILE A 361 -13.47 1.46 -15.74
C ILE A 361 -14.01 2.50 -14.75
N PHE A 362 -13.63 2.35 -13.46
CA PHE A 362 -13.93 3.31 -12.41
C PHE A 362 -12.86 3.29 -11.31
N PRO A 363 -12.76 4.34 -10.46
CA PRO A 363 -11.81 4.37 -9.36
C PRO A 363 -12.21 3.43 -8.20
N ALA A 364 -11.24 2.71 -7.64
CA ALA A 364 -11.47 1.81 -6.50
C ALA A 364 -10.30 1.79 -5.52
N VAL A 365 -10.61 1.49 -4.26
CA VAL A 365 -9.61 1.27 -3.19
C VAL A 365 -8.61 0.19 -3.61
N HIS A 366 -7.32 0.48 -3.43
CA HIS A 366 -6.27 -0.38 -3.97
C HIS A 366 -5.08 -0.65 -3.04
N TYR A 367 -4.58 0.37 -2.30
CA TYR A 367 -3.36 0.26 -1.50
C TYR A 367 -3.41 1.23 -0.32
N SER A 368 -2.81 0.86 0.83
CA SER A 368 -2.59 1.77 1.95
C SER A 368 -1.15 2.30 1.93
N MET A 369 -0.96 3.61 1.99
CA MET A 369 0.35 4.21 2.23
C MET A 369 0.67 4.26 3.71
N GLY A 370 -0.35 4.30 4.56
CA GLY A 370 -0.23 4.18 6.02
C GLY A 370 -0.13 2.73 6.48
N GLY A 371 0.39 2.55 7.68
CA GLY A 371 0.61 1.26 8.33
C GLY A 371 1.13 1.43 9.75
N LEU A 372 1.71 0.38 10.33
CA LEU A 372 2.41 0.51 11.61
C LEU A 372 3.54 1.53 11.48
N TRP A 373 3.67 2.37 12.50
CA TRP A 373 4.81 3.23 12.65
C TRP A 373 6.07 2.39 12.82
N THR A 374 7.10 2.70 12.06
CA THR A 374 8.40 2.02 12.12
C THR A 374 9.53 3.04 12.15
N ASP A 375 10.63 2.65 12.76
CA ASP A 375 11.83 3.46 12.89
C ASP A 375 12.87 3.10 11.81
N TYR A 376 13.93 3.90 11.72
CA TYR A 376 15.15 3.59 10.97
C TYR A 376 16.37 4.23 11.63
N GLY A 377 17.56 3.66 11.43
CA GLY A 377 18.82 4.20 11.92
C GLY A 377 19.57 4.92 10.81
N PRO A 378 19.84 6.22 10.93
CA PRO A 378 20.73 6.92 10.01
C PRO A 378 22.20 6.58 10.26
N ASP A 379 23.01 6.60 9.18
CA ASP A 379 24.47 6.62 9.25
C ASP A 379 24.99 8.05 9.56
N SER A 380 26.32 8.21 9.56
CA SER A 380 26.98 9.50 9.82
C SER A 380 26.67 10.59 8.78
N ASN A 381 26.14 10.22 7.61
CA ASN A 381 25.77 11.14 6.53
C ASN A 381 24.24 11.41 6.50
N GLY A 382 23.49 10.89 7.47
CA GLY A 382 22.03 10.99 7.50
C GLY A 382 21.31 10.05 6.54
N LEU A 383 22.02 9.13 5.87
CA LEU A 383 21.46 8.06 5.06
C LEU A 383 21.17 6.82 5.93
N ILE A 384 20.61 5.76 5.33
CA ILE A 384 20.27 4.56 6.10
C ILE A 384 21.50 3.73 6.45
N ASP A 385 21.67 3.38 7.73
CA ASP A 385 22.58 2.31 8.16
C ASP A 385 21.86 0.95 8.07
N HIS A 386 22.24 0.12 7.10
CA HIS A 386 21.66 -1.21 6.90
C HIS A 386 21.91 -2.18 8.07
N GLY A 387 22.82 -1.86 8.97
CA GLY A 387 23.12 -2.64 10.18
C GLY A 387 22.30 -2.22 11.40
N SER A 388 21.59 -1.11 11.33
CA SER A 388 20.86 -0.60 12.49
C SER A 388 19.76 -1.54 12.92
N PRO A 389 19.73 -1.94 14.22
CA PRO A 389 18.64 -2.77 14.78
C PRO A 389 17.29 -2.03 14.82
N ARG A 390 17.28 -0.71 14.61
CA ARG A 390 16.07 0.11 14.58
C ARG A 390 15.29 -0.01 13.27
N ASN A 391 15.94 -0.46 12.19
CA ASN A 391 15.32 -0.48 10.87
C ASN A 391 14.06 -1.35 10.85
N GLN A 392 12.93 -0.74 10.51
CA GLN A 392 11.60 -1.36 10.48
C GLN A 392 11.09 -1.88 11.84
N MET A 393 11.71 -1.51 12.96
CA MET A 393 11.18 -1.80 14.30
C MET A 393 10.00 -0.87 14.58
N THR A 394 8.90 -1.43 15.07
CA THR A 394 7.74 -0.65 15.53
C THR A 394 8.04 0.05 16.86
N SER A 395 7.08 0.77 17.43
CA SER A 395 7.22 1.33 18.77
C SER A 395 7.22 0.25 19.89
N ILE A 396 6.94 -1.00 19.57
CA ILE A 396 7.14 -2.16 20.45
C ILE A 396 8.47 -2.82 20.09
N GLN A 397 9.40 -2.85 21.06
CA GLN A 397 10.72 -3.46 20.86
C GLN A 397 10.59 -4.95 20.51
N GLY A 398 11.31 -5.41 19.48
CA GLY A 398 11.28 -6.78 18.99
C GLY A 398 10.11 -7.11 18.07
N LEU A 399 9.21 -6.15 17.85
CA LEU A 399 8.15 -6.24 16.84
C LEU A 399 8.47 -5.31 15.67
N PHE A 400 8.51 -5.88 14.47
CA PHE A 400 8.87 -5.19 13.24
C PHE A 400 7.71 -5.19 12.24
N ALA A 401 7.71 -4.28 11.26
CA ALA A 401 6.75 -4.29 10.17
C ALA A 401 7.44 -4.10 8.81
N ALA A 402 6.88 -4.71 7.76
CA ALA A 402 7.44 -4.68 6.42
C ALA A 402 6.37 -4.69 5.32
N GLY A 403 6.67 -4.06 4.19
CA GLY A 403 5.80 -4.00 3.01
C GLY A 403 4.60 -3.10 3.24
N GLU A 404 3.39 -3.51 2.81
CA GLU A 404 2.18 -2.69 2.97
C GLU A 404 1.67 -2.62 4.44
N ALA A 405 2.35 -3.29 5.37
CA ALA A 405 2.06 -3.17 6.79
C ALA A 405 2.80 -2.00 7.46
N ASP A 406 3.80 -1.41 6.81
CA ASP A 406 4.51 -0.21 7.24
C ASP A 406 4.07 1.05 6.46
N TYR A 407 4.59 2.25 6.86
CA TYR A 407 4.16 3.54 6.30
C TYR A 407 5.26 4.33 5.57
N GLN A 408 6.53 3.93 5.62
CA GLN A 408 7.67 4.85 5.43
C GLN A 408 7.96 5.25 3.98
N PHE A 409 7.53 4.46 2.97
CA PHE A 409 8.09 4.54 1.61
C PHE A 409 7.29 5.38 0.61
N HIS A 410 6.01 5.66 0.87
CA HIS A 410 5.11 6.14 -0.18
C HIS A 410 4.48 7.50 0.08
N GLY A 411 4.65 8.05 1.28
CA GLY A 411 4.10 9.35 1.64
C GLY A 411 2.59 9.43 1.44
N ALA A 412 2.12 10.50 0.81
CA ALA A 412 0.69 10.76 0.62
C ALA A 412 0.07 10.05 -0.60
N ASN A 413 0.88 9.50 -1.50
CA ASN A 413 0.43 8.73 -2.67
C ASN A 413 1.57 7.92 -3.27
N ARG A 414 1.33 6.65 -3.59
CA ARG A 414 2.33 5.73 -4.10
C ARG A 414 2.55 5.87 -5.61
N LEU A 415 3.79 6.03 -6.04
CA LEU A 415 4.17 5.94 -7.45
C LEU A 415 3.81 4.55 -8.01
N GLY A 416 3.29 4.49 -9.23
CA GLY A 416 2.96 3.22 -9.90
C GLY A 416 4.17 2.27 -9.92
N ALA A 417 3.93 0.96 -9.74
CA ALA A 417 4.93 -0.11 -9.72
C ALA A 417 6.00 -0.08 -8.58
N ASN A 418 5.93 0.85 -7.62
CA ASN A 418 6.84 0.88 -6.46
C ASN A 418 6.44 -0.06 -5.32
N SER A 419 5.19 -0.59 -5.27
CA SER A 419 4.77 -1.46 -4.15
C SER A 419 5.52 -2.79 -4.10
N LEU A 420 5.74 -3.43 -5.25
CA LEU A 420 6.50 -4.68 -5.29
C LEU A 420 7.96 -4.42 -4.91
N LEU A 421 8.52 -3.28 -5.35
CA LEU A 421 9.87 -2.86 -5.00
C LEU A 421 10.01 -2.64 -3.49
N SER A 422 9.15 -1.84 -2.86
CA SER A 422 9.23 -1.57 -1.42
C SER A 422 9.10 -2.84 -0.59
N CYS A 423 8.21 -3.78 -0.98
CA CYS A 423 8.08 -5.05 -0.29
C CYS A 423 9.37 -5.88 -0.32
N ILE A 424 9.97 -6.06 -1.51
CA ILE A 424 11.19 -6.87 -1.65
C ILE A 424 12.36 -6.14 -0.98
N TYR A 425 12.52 -4.84 -1.23
CA TYR A 425 13.56 -4.02 -0.62
C TYR A 425 13.53 -4.10 0.90
N THR A 426 12.36 -3.86 1.51
CA THR A 426 12.21 -3.89 2.97
C THR A 426 12.61 -5.25 3.54
N GLY A 427 12.12 -6.34 2.93
CA GLY A 427 12.47 -7.70 3.38
C GLY A 427 13.97 -8.00 3.30
N LEU A 428 14.64 -7.57 2.22
CA LEU A 428 16.09 -7.78 2.07
C LEU A 428 16.91 -6.90 3.02
N MET A 429 16.52 -5.63 3.16
CA MET A 429 17.25 -4.62 3.92
C MET A 429 17.23 -4.91 5.41
N MET A 430 16.07 -5.24 5.99
CA MET A 430 15.91 -5.38 7.43
C MET A 430 16.58 -6.63 8.03
N ALA A 431 16.94 -7.63 7.20
CA ALA A 431 17.48 -8.90 7.67
C ALA A 431 18.75 -8.72 8.53
N ARG A 432 19.66 -7.82 8.14
CA ARG A 432 20.88 -7.53 8.91
C ARG A 432 20.57 -6.80 10.21
N GLY A 433 19.69 -5.83 10.16
CA GLY A 433 19.26 -5.07 11.36
C GLY A 433 18.60 -5.98 12.39
N ILE A 434 17.71 -6.89 11.98
CA ILE A 434 17.07 -7.87 12.88
C ILE A 434 18.13 -8.83 13.45
N MET A 435 19.10 -9.29 12.67
CA MET A 435 20.18 -10.14 13.18
C MET A 435 20.96 -9.41 14.28
N ASN A 436 21.37 -8.16 14.02
CA ASN A 436 22.07 -7.34 15.02
C ASN A 436 21.19 -7.07 16.25
N TYR A 437 19.88 -6.87 16.07
CA TYR A 437 18.95 -6.76 17.19
C TYR A 437 18.95 -8.02 18.03
N THR A 438 18.81 -9.18 17.41
CA THR A 438 18.76 -10.47 18.14
C THR A 438 20.10 -10.81 18.79
N ASP A 439 21.23 -10.32 18.25
CA ASP A 439 22.55 -10.44 18.88
C ASP A 439 22.72 -9.52 20.08
N SER A 440 22.02 -8.39 20.12
CA SER A 440 22.08 -7.43 21.23
C SER A 440 21.17 -7.77 22.43
N LEU A 441 20.31 -8.80 22.30
CA LEU A 441 19.40 -9.19 23.36
C LEU A 441 20.15 -9.76 24.57
N GLU A 442 19.92 -9.19 25.74
CA GLU A 442 20.45 -9.73 27.02
C GLU A 442 19.84 -11.08 27.34
N LYS A 443 18.54 -11.24 27.12
CA LYS A 443 17.78 -12.48 27.27
C LYS A 443 17.24 -12.95 25.92
N SER A 444 17.56 -14.17 25.60
CA SER A 444 16.97 -14.83 24.42
C SER A 444 15.54 -15.30 24.72
N VAL A 445 14.81 -15.70 23.70
CA VAL A 445 13.46 -16.24 23.89
C VAL A 445 13.48 -17.53 24.76
N ASP A 446 14.55 -18.30 24.71
CA ASP A 446 14.67 -19.53 25.50
C ASP A 446 14.87 -19.26 27.04
N ASP A 447 15.20 -18.01 27.40
CA ASP A 447 15.36 -17.57 28.80
C ASP A 447 14.05 -16.95 29.36
N ILE A 448 13.00 -16.82 28.53
CA ILE A 448 11.72 -16.25 28.95
C ILE A 448 10.84 -17.32 29.62
N SER A 449 10.17 -16.94 30.71
CA SER A 449 9.27 -17.85 31.44
C SER A 449 8.14 -18.37 30.55
N SER A 450 7.86 -19.67 30.62
CA SER A 450 6.71 -20.27 29.96
C SER A 450 5.37 -19.64 30.36
N THR A 451 5.26 -19.09 31.55
CA THR A 451 4.05 -18.42 32.04
C THR A 451 3.66 -17.24 31.17
N THR A 452 4.63 -16.45 30.65
CA THR A 452 4.37 -15.35 29.71
C THR A 452 3.61 -15.81 28.46
N PHE A 453 4.01 -16.96 27.93
CA PHE A 453 3.37 -17.57 26.76
C PHE A 453 2.01 -18.17 27.10
N ASP A 454 1.90 -18.85 28.23
CA ASP A 454 0.67 -19.52 28.67
C ASP A 454 -0.43 -18.50 29.02
N ASP A 455 -0.09 -17.39 29.68
CA ASP A 455 -1.01 -16.33 30.04
C ASP A 455 -1.56 -15.65 28.76
N THR A 456 -0.68 -15.32 27.83
CA THR A 456 -1.09 -14.71 26.57
C THR A 456 -1.94 -15.67 25.73
N ARG A 457 -1.59 -16.96 25.66
CA ARG A 457 -2.41 -17.99 25.00
C ARG A 457 -3.80 -18.06 25.61
N SER A 458 -3.87 -18.13 26.94
CA SER A 458 -5.15 -18.23 27.68
C SER A 458 -6.03 -17.02 27.43
N HIS A 459 -5.47 -15.82 27.38
CA HIS A 459 -6.20 -14.61 27.01
C HIS A 459 -6.90 -14.76 25.64
N TRP A 460 -6.19 -15.23 24.62
CA TRP A 460 -6.75 -15.40 23.28
C TRP A 460 -7.75 -16.57 23.19
N GLN A 461 -7.52 -17.65 23.91
CA GLN A 461 -8.47 -18.76 24.02
C GLN A 461 -9.80 -18.29 24.65
N ASN A 462 -9.73 -17.49 25.71
CA ASN A 462 -10.93 -16.90 26.34
C ASN A 462 -11.65 -15.97 25.35
N ARG A 463 -10.91 -15.08 24.65
CA ARG A 463 -11.51 -14.19 23.64
C ARG A 463 -12.26 -14.97 22.55
N PHE A 464 -11.69 -16.07 22.04
CA PHE A 464 -12.37 -16.88 21.02
C PHE A 464 -13.57 -17.65 21.60
N THR A 465 -13.49 -18.06 22.87
CA THR A 465 -14.64 -18.62 23.58
C THR A 465 -15.78 -17.60 23.70
N ASP A 466 -15.45 -16.37 24.08
CA ASP A 466 -16.43 -15.28 24.16
C ASP A 466 -17.05 -14.97 22.80
N ILE A 467 -16.24 -14.92 21.73
CA ILE A 467 -16.73 -14.72 20.36
C ILE A 467 -17.71 -15.84 19.95
N LYS A 468 -17.39 -17.11 20.22
CA LYS A 468 -18.29 -18.23 19.94
C LYS A 468 -19.58 -18.18 20.76
N ALA A 469 -19.55 -17.58 21.94
CA ALA A 469 -20.72 -17.41 22.80
C ALA A 469 -21.61 -16.20 22.38
N MET A 470 -21.16 -15.35 21.46
CA MET A 470 -21.95 -14.21 20.95
C MET A 470 -23.22 -14.70 20.26
N ASN A 471 -24.39 -14.32 20.79
CA ASN A 471 -25.71 -14.76 20.29
C ASN A 471 -26.70 -13.59 20.16
N GLY A 472 -26.24 -12.47 19.66
CA GLY A 472 -27.07 -11.30 19.39
C GLY A 472 -27.90 -11.43 18.11
N SER A 473 -28.37 -10.30 17.60
CA SER A 473 -29.24 -10.23 16.41
C SER A 473 -28.50 -9.81 15.13
N GLU A 474 -27.30 -9.21 15.26
CA GLU A 474 -26.55 -8.67 14.12
C GLU A 474 -25.74 -9.74 13.37
N ASN A 475 -25.84 -9.70 12.05
CA ASN A 475 -25.01 -10.54 11.17
C ASN A 475 -23.64 -9.86 10.93
N PRO A 476 -22.50 -10.50 11.27
CA PRO A 476 -21.17 -9.88 11.15
C PRO A 476 -20.81 -9.50 9.70
N TYR A 477 -21.25 -10.28 8.72
CA TYR A 477 -20.95 -10.00 7.30
C TYR A 477 -21.75 -8.80 6.79
N LYS A 478 -23.02 -8.64 7.25
CA LYS A 478 -23.82 -7.46 6.94
C LYS A 478 -23.25 -6.22 7.63
N LEU A 479 -22.84 -6.34 8.88
CA LEU A 479 -22.24 -5.24 9.64
C LEU A 479 -20.93 -4.76 8.96
N HIS A 480 -20.12 -5.68 8.42
CA HIS A 480 -18.95 -5.35 7.61
C HIS A 480 -19.32 -4.59 6.32
N GLN A 481 -20.39 -5.01 5.63
CA GLN A 481 -20.87 -4.27 4.45
C GLN A 481 -21.33 -2.86 4.82
N ASP A 482 -22.04 -2.70 5.93
CA ASP A 482 -22.49 -1.40 6.43
C ASP A 482 -21.29 -0.49 6.74
N LEU A 483 -20.27 -1.01 7.43
CA LEU A 483 -18.99 -0.30 7.67
C LEU A 483 -18.33 0.12 6.35
N GLY A 484 -18.19 -0.80 5.40
CA GLY A 484 -17.61 -0.52 4.10
C GLY A 484 -18.36 0.56 3.31
N ASN A 485 -19.70 0.55 3.36
CA ASN A 485 -20.51 1.56 2.72
C ASN A 485 -20.32 2.95 3.35
N ILE A 486 -20.20 3.03 4.69
CA ILE A 486 -19.87 4.27 5.39
C ILE A 486 -18.53 4.83 4.91
N MET A 487 -17.49 3.97 4.87
CA MET A 487 -16.15 4.34 4.46
C MET A 487 -16.09 4.77 2.98
N LEU A 488 -16.73 4.03 2.08
CA LEU A 488 -16.77 4.36 0.65
C LEU A 488 -17.50 5.68 0.38
N ALA A 489 -18.59 5.95 1.10
CA ALA A 489 -19.40 7.14 0.87
C ALA A 489 -18.76 8.43 1.41
N ASN A 490 -18.00 8.36 2.50
CA ASN A 490 -17.60 9.55 3.25
C ASN A 490 -16.09 9.73 3.39
N VAL A 491 -15.27 8.67 3.16
CA VAL A 491 -13.83 8.67 3.49
C VAL A 491 -12.97 8.27 2.28
N LEU A 492 -13.49 8.38 1.05
CA LEU A 492 -12.81 7.87 -0.15
C LEU A 492 -11.95 8.95 -0.85
N ILE A 493 -12.39 9.44 -2.03
CA ILE A 493 -11.58 10.31 -2.92
C ILE A 493 -11.69 11.77 -2.49
N VAL A 494 -12.91 12.29 -2.43
CA VAL A 494 -13.19 13.68 -2.05
C VAL A 494 -13.74 13.66 -0.64
N ARG A 495 -13.15 14.47 0.23
CA ARG A 495 -13.44 14.52 1.66
C ARG A 495 -13.83 15.93 2.06
N ASP A 496 -14.76 16.04 3.00
CA ASP A 496 -15.08 17.26 3.71
C ASP A 496 -15.35 16.94 5.18
N ASN A 497 -15.17 17.93 6.07
CA ASN A 497 -15.25 17.69 7.51
C ASN A 497 -16.65 17.21 7.93
N LYS A 498 -17.72 17.71 7.31
CA LYS A 498 -19.09 17.29 7.63
C LYS A 498 -19.34 15.80 7.30
N SER A 499 -18.89 15.34 6.13
CA SER A 499 -18.97 13.93 5.73
C SER A 499 -18.10 13.04 6.62
N LEU A 500 -16.90 13.50 6.99
CA LEU A 500 -16.00 12.78 7.89
C LEU A 500 -16.58 12.68 9.32
N GLU A 501 -17.19 13.74 9.86
CA GLU A 501 -17.88 13.72 11.14
C GLU A 501 -19.08 12.75 11.12
N LYS A 502 -19.84 12.76 10.02
CA LYS A 502 -20.93 11.78 9.84
C LYS A 502 -20.39 10.35 9.84
N ALA A 503 -19.27 10.08 9.13
CA ALA A 503 -18.64 8.78 9.16
C ALA A 503 -18.15 8.40 10.56
N TRP A 504 -17.56 9.34 11.29
CA TRP A 504 -17.08 9.15 12.65
C TRP A 504 -18.19 8.67 13.59
N HIS A 505 -19.36 9.34 13.59
CA HIS A 505 -20.50 8.93 14.38
C HIS A 505 -21.08 7.59 13.93
N ALA A 506 -21.15 7.35 12.62
CA ALA A 506 -21.67 6.09 12.08
C ALA A 506 -20.76 4.90 12.42
N ILE A 507 -19.44 5.08 12.48
CA ILE A 507 -18.48 4.03 12.91
C ILE A 507 -18.71 3.66 14.39
N HIS A 508 -19.02 4.63 15.26
CA HIS A 508 -19.35 4.35 16.67
C HIS A 508 -20.68 3.61 16.81
N ASP A 509 -21.64 3.88 15.93
CA ASP A 509 -22.86 3.07 15.85
C ASP A 509 -22.56 1.62 15.46
N ILE A 510 -21.71 1.43 14.43
CA ILE A 510 -21.21 0.08 14.05
C ILE A 510 -20.53 -0.62 15.22
N GLU A 511 -19.68 0.08 15.98
CA GLU A 511 -19.02 -0.48 17.17
C GLU A 511 -20.03 -0.88 18.26
N THR A 512 -21.07 -0.09 18.45
CA THR A 512 -22.15 -0.41 19.39
C THR A 512 -22.92 -1.64 18.93
N ARG A 513 -23.30 -1.71 17.67
CA ARG A 513 -23.97 -2.86 17.05
C ARG A 513 -23.10 -4.12 17.05
N PHE A 514 -21.78 -3.98 16.97
CA PHE A 514 -20.85 -5.11 17.05
C PHE A 514 -21.02 -5.92 18.35
N LYS A 515 -21.41 -5.29 19.45
CA LYS A 515 -21.69 -5.99 20.74
C LYS A 515 -22.89 -6.93 20.65
N ASP A 516 -23.79 -6.72 19.69
CA ASP A 516 -24.97 -7.55 19.43
C ASP A 516 -24.77 -8.52 18.24
N VAL A 517 -23.52 -8.78 17.85
CA VAL A 517 -23.19 -9.73 16.78
C VAL A 517 -23.54 -11.16 17.21
N LYS A 518 -23.99 -11.96 16.24
CA LYS A 518 -24.20 -13.41 16.41
C LYS A 518 -23.07 -14.17 15.74
N CYS A 519 -22.42 -15.06 16.48
CA CYS A 519 -21.53 -16.06 15.88
C CYS A 519 -22.38 -17.13 15.20
N LEU A 520 -22.42 -17.11 13.85
CA LEU A 520 -23.31 -17.95 13.05
C LEU A 520 -22.91 -19.41 13.04
N ASP A 521 -21.62 -19.69 13.25
CA ASP A 521 -21.06 -21.04 13.34
C ASP A 521 -20.09 -21.10 14.53
N THR A 522 -20.32 -22.05 15.43
CA THR A 522 -19.57 -22.22 16.69
C THR A 522 -18.66 -23.45 16.69
N ASN A 523 -18.64 -24.22 15.58
CA ASN A 523 -17.78 -25.39 15.44
C ASN A 523 -16.29 -24.99 15.47
N ASP A 524 -15.41 -25.93 15.82
CA ASP A 524 -13.97 -25.68 15.83
C ASP A 524 -13.31 -25.94 14.47
N TRP A 525 -13.75 -26.98 13.79
CA TRP A 525 -13.11 -27.45 12.56
C TRP A 525 -13.39 -26.54 11.36
N ALA A 526 -12.31 -26.03 10.76
CA ALA A 526 -12.31 -25.23 9.52
C ALA A 526 -13.34 -24.09 9.52
N ASN A 527 -13.59 -23.48 10.68
CA ASN A 527 -14.60 -22.45 10.87
C ASN A 527 -14.00 -21.04 10.76
N PRO A 528 -14.28 -20.28 9.68
CA PRO A 528 -13.79 -18.91 9.53
C PRO A 528 -14.57 -17.86 10.32
N THR A 529 -15.76 -18.21 10.90
CA THR A 529 -16.67 -17.21 11.49
C THR A 529 -16.09 -16.52 12.72
N PRO A 530 -15.48 -17.21 13.71
CA PRO A 530 -14.89 -16.53 14.87
C PRO A 530 -13.70 -15.64 14.47
N SER A 531 -12.85 -16.09 13.54
CA SER A 531 -11.74 -15.29 12.98
C SER A 531 -12.27 -14.04 12.28
N PHE A 532 -13.34 -14.16 11.47
CA PHE A 532 -13.93 -13.01 10.79
C PHE A 532 -14.50 -11.99 11.77
N ILE A 533 -15.18 -12.44 12.84
CA ILE A 533 -15.69 -11.54 13.89
C ILE A 533 -14.54 -10.80 14.58
N ASN A 534 -13.44 -11.50 14.90
CA ASN A 534 -12.23 -10.86 15.45
C ASN A 534 -11.62 -9.84 14.48
N GLN A 535 -11.55 -10.18 13.20
CA GLN A 535 -11.06 -9.27 12.15
C GLN A 535 -11.99 -8.06 11.93
N LEU A 536 -13.30 -8.24 12.04
CA LEU A 536 -14.27 -7.14 11.96
C LEU A 536 -14.07 -6.15 13.12
N TYR A 537 -13.81 -6.64 14.33
CA TYR A 537 -13.44 -5.78 15.46
C TYR A 537 -12.18 -4.94 15.11
N CYS A 538 -11.16 -5.55 14.54
CA CYS A 538 -9.97 -4.84 14.09
C CYS A 538 -10.28 -3.81 12.98
N MET A 539 -11.13 -4.15 12.01
CA MET A 539 -11.55 -3.23 10.93
C MET A 539 -12.31 -2.01 11.44
N ILE A 540 -13.12 -2.16 12.52
CA ILE A 540 -13.78 -1.03 13.18
C ILE A 540 -12.74 -0.06 13.77
N HIS A 541 -11.71 -0.55 14.45
CA HIS A 541 -10.64 0.31 14.99
C HIS A 541 -9.82 0.98 13.89
N LEU A 542 -9.51 0.26 12.79
CA LEU A 542 -8.84 0.86 11.63
C LEU A 542 -9.66 1.95 10.98
N SER A 543 -10.98 1.76 10.86
CA SER A 543 -11.86 2.79 10.32
C SER A 543 -11.86 4.06 11.19
N LYS A 544 -11.75 3.91 12.52
CA LYS A 544 -11.56 5.05 13.44
C LYS A 544 -10.22 5.76 13.18
N ILE A 545 -9.11 5.03 13.05
CA ILE A 545 -7.79 5.62 12.76
C ILE A 545 -7.83 6.41 11.44
N ILE A 546 -8.32 5.79 10.37
CA ILE A 546 -8.40 6.40 9.04
C ILE A 546 -9.27 7.66 9.06
N THR A 547 -10.46 7.56 9.66
CA THR A 547 -11.43 8.66 9.68
C THR A 547 -10.97 9.81 10.58
N LYS A 548 -10.41 9.52 11.76
CA LYS A 548 -9.91 10.55 12.68
C LYS A 548 -8.71 11.28 12.11
N GLY A 549 -7.73 10.54 11.52
CA GLY A 549 -6.59 11.14 10.84
C GLY A 549 -7.05 12.05 9.69
N ALA A 550 -8.00 11.59 8.86
CA ALA A 550 -8.57 12.40 7.80
C ALA A 550 -9.33 13.63 8.30
N LEU A 551 -10.08 13.52 9.40
CA LEU A 551 -10.84 14.61 9.97
C LEU A 551 -9.91 15.72 10.52
N MET A 552 -8.85 15.34 11.21
CA MET A 552 -7.92 16.28 11.86
C MET A 552 -6.91 16.92 10.89
N ARG A 553 -6.69 16.35 9.70
CA ARG A 553 -5.77 16.87 8.70
C ARG A 553 -6.49 17.81 7.73
N ASP A 554 -6.41 19.10 7.97
CA ASP A 554 -7.04 20.14 7.17
C ASP A 554 -6.09 20.68 6.09
N GLU A 555 -5.81 19.82 5.10
CA GLU A 555 -5.00 20.14 3.93
C GLU A 555 -5.44 19.36 2.70
N PHE A 556 -4.85 19.64 1.56
CA PHE A 556 -4.82 18.81 0.38
C PHE A 556 -3.39 18.28 0.15
N ARG A 557 -3.20 16.95 0.26
CA ARG A 557 -1.92 16.29 -0.01
C ARG A 557 -2.13 14.89 -0.61
N GLY A 558 -1.61 14.66 -1.82
CA GLY A 558 -1.65 13.36 -2.49
C GLY A 558 -3.06 12.78 -2.60
N SER A 559 -3.28 11.62 -1.98
CA SER A 559 -4.58 10.93 -1.94
C SER A 559 -5.56 11.52 -0.91
N HIS A 560 -5.10 12.34 0.02
CA HIS A 560 -5.95 13.07 0.96
C HIS A 560 -6.41 14.38 0.33
N TYR A 561 -7.62 14.40 -0.22
CA TYR A 561 -8.16 15.55 -0.93
C TYR A 561 -9.39 16.14 -0.24
N LYS A 562 -9.20 17.31 0.38
CA LYS A 562 -10.27 18.18 0.89
C LYS A 562 -10.31 19.43 0.01
N PRO A 563 -11.27 19.61 -0.89
CA PRO A 563 -11.34 20.75 -1.82
C PRO A 563 -11.31 22.12 -1.12
N ALA A 564 -11.86 22.22 0.09
CA ALA A 564 -11.87 23.46 0.86
C ALA A 564 -10.45 23.97 1.23
N PHE A 565 -9.45 23.10 1.19
CA PHE A 565 -8.05 23.40 1.51
C PHE A 565 -7.14 23.36 0.28
N ASP A 566 -7.71 23.30 -0.93
CA ASP A 566 -6.94 23.42 -2.17
C ASP A 566 -6.43 24.84 -2.31
N MET A 567 -5.12 25.00 -2.41
CA MET A 567 -4.47 26.30 -2.51
C MET A 567 -4.59 26.95 -3.89
N ASN A 568 -5.14 26.22 -4.87
CA ASN A 568 -5.31 26.67 -6.27
C ASN A 568 -4.00 27.22 -6.86
N GLN A 569 -3.12 26.30 -7.27
CA GLN A 569 -1.84 26.65 -7.89
C GLN A 569 -2.05 27.52 -9.15
N PRO A 570 -1.33 28.65 -9.29
CA PRO A 570 -1.40 29.47 -10.50
C PRO A 570 -0.99 28.64 -11.73
N LYS A 571 -1.72 28.83 -12.85
CA LYS A 571 -1.52 28.00 -14.06
C LYS A 571 -0.13 28.12 -14.65
N ASP A 572 0.42 29.33 -14.65
CA ASP A 572 1.73 29.65 -15.25
C ASP A 572 2.89 29.50 -14.25
N PHE A 573 2.61 29.01 -13.03
CA PHE A 573 3.62 28.84 -12.00
C PHE A 573 4.50 27.61 -12.29
N ASP A 574 5.84 27.82 -12.36
CA ASP A 574 6.81 26.73 -12.41
C ASP A 574 7.49 26.59 -11.03
N PRO A 575 7.15 25.52 -10.27
CA PRO A 575 7.75 25.28 -8.96
C PRO A 575 9.25 24.96 -9.04
N HIS A 576 9.76 24.44 -10.16
CA HIS A 576 11.17 24.16 -10.35
C HIS A 576 11.94 25.48 -10.51
N GLU A 577 11.51 26.35 -11.41
CA GLU A 577 12.16 27.66 -11.58
C GLU A 577 12.24 28.45 -10.27
N TYR A 578 11.15 28.45 -9.50
CA TYR A 578 11.10 29.20 -8.23
C TYR A 578 12.05 28.62 -7.17
N ILE A 579 11.99 27.32 -6.91
CA ILE A 579 12.81 26.67 -5.87
C ILE A 579 14.29 26.66 -6.28
N ASP A 580 14.60 26.35 -7.54
CA ASP A 580 15.98 26.33 -8.04
C ASP A 580 16.60 27.74 -7.96
N TYR A 581 15.80 28.79 -8.19
CA TYR A 581 16.24 30.18 -7.96
C TYR A 581 16.57 30.45 -6.49
N LEU A 582 15.75 29.98 -5.54
CA LEU A 582 16.01 30.12 -4.10
C LEU A 582 17.24 29.33 -3.66
N GLU A 583 17.39 28.09 -4.11
CA GLU A 583 18.53 27.22 -3.79
C GLU A 583 19.86 27.83 -4.25
N GLN A 584 19.91 28.37 -5.49
CA GLN A 584 21.09 29.06 -6.02
C GLN A 584 21.50 30.28 -5.20
N ARG A 585 20.56 30.93 -4.51
CA ARG A 585 20.79 32.09 -3.66
C ARG A 585 20.84 31.75 -2.17
N GLN A 586 20.95 30.48 -1.81
CA GLN A 586 20.99 30.00 -0.43
C GLN A 586 19.75 30.50 0.39
N TYR A 587 18.59 30.49 -0.24
CA TYR A 587 17.31 30.95 0.32
C TYR A 587 17.28 32.43 0.75
N GLY A 588 18.08 33.27 0.10
CA GLY A 588 18.02 34.72 0.28
C GLY A 588 16.70 35.34 -0.19
N GLU A 589 16.47 36.61 0.12
CA GLU A 589 15.27 37.34 -0.28
C GLU A 589 15.08 37.36 -1.80
N VAL A 590 13.84 37.18 -2.23
CA VAL A 590 13.44 37.28 -3.65
C VAL A 590 13.30 38.75 -3.98
N PRO A 591 14.07 39.30 -4.96
CA PRO A 591 13.94 40.68 -5.36
C PRO A 591 12.52 41.02 -5.85
N GLU A 592 12.07 42.24 -5.56
CA GLU A 592 10.77 42.73 -6.03
C GLU A 592 10.68 42.66 -7.58
N GLY A 593 9.58 42.13 -8.11
CA GLY A 593 9.35 42.00 -9.54
C GLY A 593 10.02 40.82 -10.22
N LYS A 594 10.78 39.96 -9.51
CA LYS A 594 11.38 38.74 -10.10
C LYS A 594 10.33 37.69 -10.47
N PHE A 595 9.31 37.52 -9.62
CA PHE A 595 8.17 36.62 -9.89
C PHE A 595 6.85 37.38 -9.75
N PRO A 596 5.76 36.96 -10.42
CA PRO A 596 4.43 37.50 -10.22
C PRO A 596 4.00 37.42 -8.75
N ARG A 597 3.22 38.40 -8.30
CA ARG A 597 2.79 38.49 -6.89
C ARG A 597 1.96 37.28 -6.45
N ASP A 598 1.07 36.80 -7.31
CA ASP A 598 0.25 35.60 -7.04
C ASP A 598 1.10 34.31 -6.90
N HIS A 599 2.24 34.22 -7.60
CA HIS A 599 3.22 33.15 -7.41
C HIS A 599 3.87 33.21 -6.01
N LEU A 600 4.27 34.41 -5.59
CA LEU A 600 4.86 34.61 -4.25
C LEU A 600 3.84 34.32 -3.16
N ASP A 601 2.61 34.81 -3.28
CA ASP A 601 1.53 34.57 -2.34
C ASP A 601 1.15 33.08 -2.28
N TYR A 602 1.20 32.36 -3.42
CA TYR A 602 0.99 30.91 -3.47
C TYR A 602 2.12 30.17 -2.73
N MET A 603 3.39 30.50 -3.01
CA MET A 603 4.53 29.85 -2.36
C MET A 603 4.57 30.10 -0.85
N LYS A 604 4.21 31.29 -0.40
CA LYS A 604 4.08 31.58 1.02
C LYS A 604 3.05 30.66 1.68
N ARG A 605 1.85 30.54 1.10
CA ARG A 605 0.81 29.62 1.60
C ARG A 605 1.26 28.16 1.57
N PHE A 606 2.01 27.75 0.52
CA PHE A 606 2.57 26.42 0.42
C PHE A 606 3.57 26.12 1.54
N GLN A 607 4.46 27.07 1.85
CA GLN A 607 5.41 26.94 2.96
C GLN A 607 4.70 26.85 4.31
N GLU A 608 3.76 27.76 4.59
CA GLU A 608 2.93 27.75 5.81
C GLU A 608 2.16 26.42 5.95
N ASN A 609 1.62 25.90 4.86
CA ASN A 609 0.95 24.60 4.85
C ASN A 609 1.92 23.45 5.17
N ASN A 610 3.14 23.49 4.63
CA ASN A 610 4.15 22.45 4.91
C ASN A 610 4.65 22.52 6.36
N GLU A 611 4.89 23.68 6.92
CA GLU A 611 5.25 23.84 8.34
C GLU A 611 4.22 23.18 9.26
N LYS A 612 2.94 23.29 8.90
CA LYS A 612 1.85 22.70 9.67
C LYS A 612 1.64 21.23 9.39
N TRP A 613 1.65 20.80 8.12
CA TRP A 613 1.09 19.53 7.67
C TRP A 613 2.07 18.56 6.99
N LEU A 614 3.29 18.97 6.61
CA LEU A 614 4.29 18.05 6.08
C LEU A 614 4.88 17.21 7.23
N LYS A 615 4.00 16.44 7.87
CA LYS A 615 4.26 15.64 9.07
C LYS A 615 3.54 14.32 8.97
N THR A 616 4.18 13.28 9.48
CA THR A 616 3.56 11.97 9.68
C THR A 616 2.44 12.09 10.72
N THR A 617 1.23 11.70 10.36
CA THR A 617 0.16 11.49 11.33
C THR A 617 0.45 10.21 12.12
N VAL A 618 0.43 10.28 13.43
CA VAL A 618 0.64 9.13 14.32
C VAL A 618 -0.58 8.94 15.20
N ALA A 619 -1.17 7.76 15.14
CA ALA A 619 -2.26 7.33 16.00
C ALA A 619 -1.74 6.39 17.10
N GLN A 620 -2.13 6.65 18.34
CA GLN A 620 -1.90 5.79 19.49
C GLN A 620 -3.22 5.39 20.12
N HIS A 621 -3.36 4.12 20.51
CA HIS A 621 -4.57 3.62 21.15
C HIS A 621 -4.65 4.11 22.59
N LYS A 622 -5.72 4.81 22.94
CA LYS A 622 -5.96 5.32 24.28
C LYS A 622 -7.47 5.40 24.54
N ASP A 623 -7.92 4.84 25.65
CA ASP A 623 -9.35 4.84 26.05
C ASP A 623 -10.30 4.38 24.93
N ASN A 624 -9.91 3.34 24.19
CA ASN A 624 -10.63 2.77 23.04
C ASN A 624 -10.73 3.70 21.81
N GLU A 625 -9.96 4.79 21.76
CA GLU A 625 -9.96 5.79 20.70
C GLU A 625 -8.55 6.04 20.14
N PRO A 626 -8.41 6.49 18.87
CA PRO A 626 -7.12 6.95 18.36
C PRO A 626 -6.81 8.36 18.87
N GLU A 627 -5.74 8.49 19.65
CA GLU A 627 -5.12 9.77 19.96
C GLU A 627 -4.16 10.12 18.82
N ILE A 628 -4.38 11.26 18.15
CA ILE A 628 -3.61 11.67 16.97
C ILE A 628 -2.56 12.71 17.36
N THR A 629 -1.32 12.45 16.95
CA THR A 629 -0.18 13.36 17.03
C THR A 629 0.53 13.47 15.69
N TYR A 630 1.51 14.35 15.57
CA TYR A 630 2.26 14.59 14.34
C TYR A 630 3.76 14.55 14.61
N GLU A 631 4.50 13.82 13.75
CA GLU A 631 5.96 13.71 13.80
C GLU A 631 6.59 14.27 12.52
N GLU A 632 7.78 14.86 12.63
CA GLU A 632 8.50 15.46 11.51
C GLU A 632 8.91 14.39 10.48
N VAL A 633 8.85 14.76 9.20
CA VAL A 633 9.32 13.93 8.09
C VAL A 633 10.74 14.38 7.71
N ASN A 634 11.63 13.42 7.49
CA ASN A 634 12.98 13.73 7.01
C ASN A 634 12.95 14.10 5.51
N THR A 635 13.09 15.39 5.23
CA THR A 635 13.12 15.98 3.88
C THR A 635 14.48 16.58 3.55
N SER A 636 15.55 16.05 4.11
CA SER A 636 16.91 16.64 4.05
C SER A 636 17.59 16.55 2.68
N LEU A 637 17.12 15.70 1.76
CA LEU A 637 17.77 15.44 0.49
C LEU A 637 17.19 16.24 -0.69
N VAL A 638 15.88 16.49 -0.66
CA VAL A 638 15.18 17.25 -1.72
C VAL A 638 14.20 18.20 -1.09
N THR A 639 14.34 19.48 -1.39
CA THR A 639 13.42 20.53 -0.92
C THR A 639 11.99 20.26 -1.41
N PRO A 640 10.99 20.23 -0.51
CA PRO A 640 9.59 20.09 -0.89
C PRO A 640 9.14 21.22 -1.82
N ARG A 641 8.47 20.85 -2.91
CA ARG A 641 7.95 21.80 -3.89
C ARG A 641 6.56 21.38 -4.38
N PRO A 642 5.73 22.32 -4.83
CA PRO A 642 4.42 21.99 -5.38
C PRO A 642 4.50 20.99 -6.51
N ARG A 643 3.56 20.04 -6.57
CA ARG A 643 3.51 19.05 -7.66
C ARG A 643 2.91 19.67 -8.91
N LYS A 644 3.56 19.47 -10.04
CA LYS A 644 3.08 19.88 -11.38
C LYS A 644 3.21 18.72 -12.35
N TYR A 645 2.15 18.49 -13.18
CA TYR A 645 2.04 17.38 -14.14
C TYR A 645 1.52 17.81 -15.53
N ASP A 646 1.31 19.09 -15.73
CA ASP A 646 0.91 19.74 -16.99
C ASP A 646 2.10 20.17 -17.85
#